data_614edb344f0296ece10c61794f7d0d49
#
_entry.id   614edb344f0296ece10c61794f7d0d49
#
_cell.length_a   1.000
_cell.length_b   1.000
_cell.length_c   1.000
_cell.angle_alpha   90.00
_cell.angle_beta   90.00
_cell.angle_gamma   90.00
#
_symmetry.space_group_name_H-M   'P 1'
#
loop_
_entity.id
_entity.type
_entity.pdbx_description
1 polymer ?
#
loop_
_entity_poly.entity_id
_entity_poly.type
_entity_poly.pdbx_seq_one_letter_code
_entity_poly.pdbx_strand_id
1 'polypeptide(L)'
;MSAEKSHLCPLFWQHHEEETVLREELQRMKENGIGGFIVEARPHPDYLEENWWKDLTILLDEAKKLDMEMWIFDDGDYPSGKANGLLVKKYPELTKRYMAVQSIDALGPAKSRSVLIDAWLRPEEELLCVLAGKRIDHKDRFDGDTLIDLSDYVKNGILYWDIPEGEWRIFVIKVTKNGGEEWTKDYLNPCDPEGTRAYLDLIYEEHYRHFKDEFGKTIKGFFTDEPRFGNCQGYDKNIGSDMVLPWSKTLLAELSEYGMGAMKRYLPALWFDCGEKTPDVRYAYMDTVSRRFQKYFVGQLGDWCRAHQVRLIGHVVEENGAHARLGYGSGHYFRSMDGMDTAGIDVVNNIYPGRTEGNFWTAFNNYDTTFNHWGVSKMASSSANLDAKKQGNSICEAFGAYGWSEGLKAMKWITDAMCVRGINHIVPHAFSPAKFPDPDCPPHFYARGQNPQFRAFHQWSAYTNRVCDRISGGKHIAPAAVLYHAEAEWGGKYRPFEEVVKLLMQNQIDCEVVWSDILTDREKSSMKDGMLQINSESFRVLVVPYAEYLPHGLTERLRELAEEGLPVIFLKDYPKRSYFGSEFIPRDGMLRCDEETLIPLLESLNIKDIIPLEKKEHLAYYHYRKGSIDRYFFVNEGLTDTISVQIRFHDNREACFYDPMSGELLKAEQRVFLSGEEEGREVKLLLRPYESIFVVFGENTEACVENRKMKETIGWNILGLPESGWSMESSSYDTYPAFKAVEEHTLCDLSAPDKMPDFSGTIRYRLHFDGAEAREAVLSLGEVYETAIVWLNGQKVGEAICPPYRFYLPEGSFLPGENEIVVEVINTLEKAHHENPFDRYWVQEPTGLLGPIEILWK
;
A
#
# COMPACT_ATOMS: atom_id res chain seq x y z
N MET A 1 -12.37 -29.92 7.85
CA MET A 1 -11.92 -28.66 7.28
C MET A 1 -10.49 -28.48 7.76
N SER A 2 -9.51 -28.31 6.89
CA SER A 2 -8.18 -27.85 7.31
C SER A 2 -8.39 -26.47 7.95
N ALA A 3 -7.72 -26.18 9.06
CA ALA A 3 -7.76 -24.84 9.66
C ALA A 3 -7.40 -23.83 8.55
N GLU A 4 -8.23 -22.79 8.39
CA GLU A 4 -7.97 -21.70 7.44
C GLU A 4 -6.61 -21.09 7.80
N LYS A 5 -5.74 -20.93 6.79
CA LYS A 5 -4.44 -20.31 7.00
C LYS A 5 -4.68 -18.82 7.27
N SER A 6 -4.08 -18.28 8.32
CA SER A 6 -4.16 -16.86 8.59
C SER A 6 -3.26 -16.07 7.64
N HIS A 7 -3.76 -14.94 7.16
CA HIS A 7 -3.06 -13.94 6.36
C HIS A 7 -2.95 -12.60 7.10
N LEU A 8 -3.26 -12.60 8.40
CA LEU A 8 -3.23 -11.43 9.26
C LEU A 8 -2.08 -11.53 10.25
N CYS A 9 -1.27 -10.47 10.33
CA CYS A 9 -0.12 -10.37 11.22
C CYS A 9 0.01 -8.91 11.72
N PRO A 10 -0.81 -8.48 12.71
CA PRO A 10 -0.85 -7.09 13.15
C PRO A 10 0.45 -6.63 13.81
N LEU A 11 0.70 -5.32 13.78
CA LEU A 11 1.61 -4.66 14.70
C LEU A 11 1.09 -4.81 16.12
N PHE A 12 1.98 -5.22 17.02
CA PHE A 12 1.72 -5.40 18.44
C PHE A 12 2.69 -4.56 19.24
N TRP A 13 2.20 -3.45 19.79
CA TRP A 13 3.00 -2.43 20.44
C TRP A 13 3.37 -2.80 21.86
N GLN A 14 4.60 -2.58 22.25
CA GLN A 14 5.14 -2.92 23.55
C GLN A 14 5.56 -1.68 24.31
N HIS A 15 5.02 -1.54 25.56
CA HIS A 15 5.32 -0.46 26.49
C HIS A 15 5.76 -1.00 27.86
N HIS A 16 6.04 -2.33 27.96
CA HIS A 16 6.33 -3.05 29.20
C HIS A 16 5.09 -3.24 30.09
N GLU A 17 4.07 -3.86 29.52
CA GLU A 17 2.84 -4.21 30.22
C GLU A 17 3.00 -5.46 31.09
N GLU A 18 2.06 -5.64 32.02
CA GLU A 18 1.98 -6.83 32.86
C GLU A 18 1.78 -8.11 32.03
N GLU A 19 2.42 -9.20 32.43
CA GLU A 19 2.37 -10.49 31.74
C GLU A 19 0.94 -10.96 31.40
N THR A 20 -0.01 -10.73 32.32
CA THR A 20 -1.42 -11.10 32.11
C THR A 20 -2.05 -10.37 30.95
N VAL A 21 -1.68 -9.10 30.74
CA VAL A 21 -2.16 -8.27 29.65
C VAL A 21 -1.58 -8.76 28.33
N LEU A 22 -0.27 -8.99 28.27
CA LEU A 22 0.40 -9.48 27.07
C LEU A 22 -0.20 -10.81 26.60
N ARG A 23 -0.46 -11.73 27.51
CA ARG A 23 -1.08 -13.04 27.18
C ARG A 23 -2.54 -12.89 26.75
N GLU A 24 -3.30 -11.99 27.37
CA GLU A 24 -4.68 -11.73 26.99
C GLU A 24 -4.78 -11.20 25.57
N GLU A 25 -3.97 -10.22 25.20
CA GLU A 25 -3.95 -9.64 23.85
C GLU A 25 -3.71 -10.70 22.77
N LEU A 26 -2.73 -11.59 22.96
CA LEU A 26 -2.45 -12.67 22.01
C LEU A 26 -3.62 -13.67 21.93
N GLN A 27 -4.27 -13.96 23.05
CA GLN A 27 -5.47 -14.82 23.07
C GLN A 27 -6.61 -14.18 22.27
N ARG A 28 -6.84 -12.86 22.43
CA ARG A 28 -7.86 -12.14 21.67
C ARG A 28 -7.56 -12.10 20.18
N MET A 29 -6.30 -11.94 19.80
CA MET A 29 -5.87 -12.08 18.41
C MET A 29 -6.19 -13.46 17.86
N LYS A 30 -5.80 -14.52 18.57
CA LYS A 30 -6.02 -15.92 18.16
C LYS A 30 -7.50 -16.25 18.02
N GLU A 31 -8.33 -15.84 18.97
CA GLU A 31 -9.79 -16.03 18.95
C GLU A 31 -10.45 -15.41 17.72
N ASN A 32 -9.82 -14.35 17.18
CA ASN A 32 -10.25 -13.66 15.97
C ASN A 32 -9.56 -14.13 14.69
N GLY A 33 -8.92 -15.29 14.68
CA GLY A 33 -8.34 -15.91 13.48
C GLY A 33 -7.04 -15.28 13.01
N ILE A 34 -6.35 -14.52 13.87
CA ILE A 34 -5.02 -13.95 13.61
C ILE A 34 -3.96 -15.02 13.90
N GLY A 35 -3.07 -15.27 12.96
CA GLY A 35 -2.08 -16.35 13.03
C GLY A 35 -0.67 -15.93 13.40
N GLY A 36 -0.39 -14.64 13.47
CA GLY A 36 0.92 -14.09 13.85
C GLY A 36 0.83 -12.64 14.28
N PHE A 37 1.93 -12.07 14.76
CA PHE A 37 2.04 -10.68 15.16
C PHE A 37 3.46 -10.18 14.99
N ILE A 38 3.61 -8.87 14.83
CA ILE A 38 4.89 -8.16 14.74
C ILE A 38 5.06 -7.39 16.05
N VAL A 39 6.03 -7.80 16.88
CA VAL A 39 6.28 -7.11 18.14
C VAL A 39 7.13 -5.86 17.90
N GLU A 40 6.63 -4.71 18.30
CA GLU A 40 7.25 -3.39 18.17
C GLU A 40 7.39 -2.71 19.55
N ALA A 41 8.53 -2.13 19.81
CA ALA A 41 8.72 -1.24 20.95
C ALA A 41 8.11 0.15 20.63
N ARG A 42 7.14 0.66 21.50
CA ARG A 42 6.46 1.92 21.13
C ARG A 42 6.00 2.83 22.26
N PRO A 43 6.89 3.50 22.97
CA PRO A 43 8.26 3.10 23.24
C PRO A 43 8.33 2.03 24.36
N HIS A 44 9.25 1.11 24.24
CA HIS A 44 9.58 0.22 25.34
C HIS A 44 10.70 0.86 26.18
N PRO A 45 10.52 1.04 27.51
CA PRO A 45 11.46 1.79 28.35
C PRO A 45 12.87 1.16 28.40
N ASP A 46 12.93 -0.16 28.30
CA ASP A 46 14.17 -0.95 28.41
C ASP A 46 14.45 -1.74 27.11
N TYR A 47 14.23 -1.12 25.93
CA TYR A 47 14.48 -1.78 24.66
C TYR A 47 15.94 -2.28 24.56
N LEU A 48 16.12 -3.55 24.17
CA LEU A 48 17.38 -4.32 24.14
C LEU A 48 18.04 -4.52 25.51
N GLU A 49 17.32 -4.30 26.62
CA GLU A 49 17.76 -4.58 27.98
C GLU A 49 16.94 -5.70 28.63
N GLU A 50 17.13 -5.97 29.92
CA GLU A 50 16.59 -7.16 30.62
C GLU A 50 15.07 -7.29 30.50
N ASN A 51 14.32 -6.20 30.69
CA ASN A 51 12.85 -6.24 30.62
C ASN A 51 12.34 -6.50 29.20
N TRP A 52 12.99 -5.95 28.16
CA TRP A 52 12.67 -6.28 26.78
C TRP A 52 12.77 -7.80 26.49
N TRP A 53 13.88 -8.41 26.90
CA TRP A 53 14.09 -9.85 26.69
C TRP A 53 13.10 -10.71 27.48
N LYS A 54 12.70 -10.23 28.67
CA LYS A 54 11.65 -10.88 29.47
C LYS A 54 10.30 -10.83 28.77
N ASP A 55 9.90 -9.67 28.29
CA ASP A 55 8.61 -9.48 27.62
C ASP A 55 8.54 -10.28 26.31
N LEU A 56 9.62 -10.26 25.52
CA LEU A 56 9.69 -11.13 24.34
C LEU A 56 9.61 -12.62 24.68
N THR A 57 10.17 -13.04 25.82
CA THR A 57 10.07 -14.43 26.29
C THR A 57 8.62 -14.80 26.62
N ILE A 58 7.88 -13.91 27.31
CA ILE A 58 6.45 -14.09 27.61
C ILE A 58 5.63 -14.24 26.34
N LEU A 59 5.84 -13.33 25.37
CA LEU A 59 5.15 -13.35 24.08
C LEU A 59 5.46 -14.62 23.28
N LEU A 60 6.73 -15.00 23.24
CA LEU A 60 7.18 -16.21 22.55
C LEU A 60 6.57 -17.48 23.16
N ASP A 61 6.53 -17.57 24.49
CA ASP A 61 5.90 -18.70 25.20
C ASP A 61 4.40 -18.79 24.91
N GLU A 62 3.69 -17.65 24.87
CA GLU A 62 2.27 -17.64 24.57
C GLU A 62 2.02 -17.93 23.08
N ALA A 63 2.83 -17.38 22.18
CA ALA A 63 2.78 -17.67 20.75
C ALA A 63 2.89 -19.17 20.45
N LYS A 64 3.81 -19.86 21.12
CA LYS A 64 3.95 -21.33 21.03
C LYS A 64 2.72 -22.09 21.49
N LYS A 65 2.09 -21.69 22.61
CA LYS A 65 0.86 -22.32 23.12
C LYS A 65 -0.31 -22.15 22.16
N LEU A 66 -0.39 -20.96 21.53
CA LEU A 66 -1.47 -20.58 20.64
C LEU A 66 -1.21 -20.98 19.17
N ASP A 67 -0.07 -21.57 18.86
CA ASP A 67 0.37 -21.84 17.48
C ASP A 67 0.27 -20.59 16.61
N MET A 68 0.99 -19.53 17.01
CA MET A 68 1.10 -18.24 16.34
C MET A 68 2.53 -17.98 15.89
N GLU A 69 2.69 -17.23 14.80
CA GLU A 69 3.97 -16.75 14.31
C GLU A 69 4.34 -15.43 15.01
N MET A 70 5.61 -15.27 15.38
CA MET A 70 6.15 -14.04 15.93
C MET A 70 7.14 -13.42 14.95
N TRP A 71 6.99 -12.12 14.70
CA TRP A 71 7.92 -11.30 13.94
C TRP A 71 8.47 -10.20 14.82
N ILE A 72 9.63 -9.70 14.52
CA ILE A 72 10.31 -8.66 15.30
C ILE A 72 10.41 -7.40 14.44
N PHE A 73 9.89 -6.28 14.94
CA PHE A 73 10.15 -4.96 14.38
C PHE A 73 11.61 -4.61 14.59
N ASP A 74 12.29 -4.14 13.55
CA ASP A 74 13.76 -4.09 13.53
C ASP A 74 14.38 -2.83 14.15
N ASP A 75 13.62 -2.01 14.89
CA ASP A 75 14.14 -0.88 15.65
C ASP A 75 13.37 -0.67 16.97
N GLY A 76 13.79 0.28 17.79
CA GLY A 76 13.09 0.67 19.02
C GLY A 76 11.95 1.64 18.82
N ASP A 77 11.67 2.05 17.59
CA ASP A 77 10.64 2.99 17.17
C ASP A 77 10.77 3.18 15.65
N TYR A 78 9.69 3.57 14.96
CA TYR A 78 9.73 3.87 13.54
C TYR A 78 10.32 5.27 13.26
N PRO A 79 10.82 5.56 12.05
CA PRO A 79 11.19 4.60 11.01
C PRO A 79 12.49 3.86 11.33
N SER A 80 12.67 2.69 10.71
CA SER A 80 13.85 1.84 10.93
C SER A 80 15.17 2.53 10.53
N GLY A 81 16.22 2.35 11.32
CA GLY A 81 17.58 2.80 10.95
C GLY A 81 18.39 3.53 12.01
N LYS A 82 17.86 3.72 13.26
CA LYS A 82 18.60 4.40 14.35
C LYS A 82 19.17 3.45 15.40
N ALA A 83 18.72 2.19 15.42
CA ALA A 83 19.04 1.22 16.46
C ALA A 83 18.76 1.77 17.86
N ASN A 84 17.56 2.35 18.09
CA ASN A 84 17.20 3.02 19.34
C ASN A 84 18.25 4.06 19.82
N GLY A 85 18.89 4.76 18.87
CA GLY A 85 19.96 5.73 19.16
C GLY A 85 21.30 5.11 19.57
N LEU A 86 21.46 3.80 19.53
CA LEU A 86 22.74 3.14 19.80
C LEU A 86 23.75 3.37 18.68
N LEU A 87 23.27 3.50 17.44
CA LEU A 87 24.15 3.73 16.30
C LEU A 87 24.97 5.01 16.48
N VAL A 88 24.31 6.14 16.71
CA VAL A 88 25.00 7.43 16.88
C VAL A 88 25.89 7.46 18.10
N LYS A 89 25.56 6.72 19.15
CA LYS A 89 26.39 6.63 20.38
C LYS A 89 27.68 5.84 20.15
N LYS A 90 27.61 4.72 19.40
CA LYS A 90 28.77 3.82 19.20
C LYS A 90 29.54 4.12 17.92
N TYR A 91 28.86 4.57 16.86
CA TYR A 91 29.41 4.73 15.51
C TYR A 91 28.92 6.05 14.86
N PRO A 92 29.20 7.22 15.45
CA PRO A 92 28.71 8.52 14.94
C PRO A 92 29.19 8.86 13.52
N GLU A 93 30.28 8.23 13.06
CA GLU A 93 30.82 8.37 11.70
C GLU A 93 29.98 7.63 10.64
N LEU A 94 29.16 6.65 11.03
CA LEU A 94 28.33 5.83 10.14
C LEU A 94 26.91 6.40 9.95
N THR A 95 26.60 7.53 10.59
CA THR A 95 25.32 8.20 10.42
C THR A 95 25.26 8.94 9.08
N LYS A 96 24.04 9.30 8.66
CA LYS A 96 23.76 9.97 7.38
C LYS A 96 24.69 11.14 7.09
N ARG A 97 25.11 11.24 5.84
CA ARG A 97 25.90 12.34 5.29
C ARG A 97 25.29 12.79 3.97
N TYR A 98 25.42 14.08 3.71
CA TYR A 98 24.83 14.72 2.55
C TYR A 98 25.82 15.61 1.81
N MET A 99 25.65 15.74 0.50
CA MET A 99 26.19 16.86 -0.28
C MET A 99 25.26 18.06 -0.16
N ALA A 100 25.82 19.22 0.07
CA ALA A 100 25.12 20.51 0.02
C ALA A 100 25.85 21.47 -0.90
N VAL A 101 25.11 22.32 -1.62
CA VAL A 101 25.63 23.37 -2.51
C VAL A 101 25.35 24.74 -1.94
N GLN A 102 26.36 25.62 -1.97
CA GLN A 102 26.20 27.03 -1.80
C GLN A 102 26.84 27.72 -3.00
N SER A 103 26.38 28.92 -3.36
CA SER A 103 26.87 29.58 -4.58
C SER A 103 26.95 31.07 -4.45
N ILE A 104 27.84 31.68 -5.27
CA ILE A 104 28.00 33.14 -5.42
C ILE A 104 28.18 33.50 -6.88
N ASP A 105 27.54 34.58 -7.31
CA ASP A 105 27.68 35.09 -8.69
C ASP A 105 28.93 35.97 -8.82
N ALA A 106 29.55 35.87 -9.97
CA ALA A 106 30.75 36.63 -10.33
C ALA A 106 30.64 37.16 -11.76
N LEU A 107 31.10 38.39 -11.99
CA LEU A 107 31.07 39.03 -13.27
C LEU A 107 32.51 39.19 -13.81
N GLY A 108 32.72 38.74 -15.03
CA GLY A 108 33.96 38.91 -15.74
C GLY A 108 33.85 39.73 -17.06
N PRO A 109 35.01 40.11 -17.66
CA PRO A 109 36.33 39.68 -17.27
C PRO A 109 36.87 40.41 -16.03
N ALA A 110 37.45 39.65 -15.08
CA ALA A 110 38.02 40.21 -13.87
C ALA A 110 39.24 39.39 -13.42
N LYS A 111 40.38 40.04 -13.23
CA LYS A 111 41.62 39.36 -12.81
C LYS A 111 41.80 39.35 -11.30
N SER A 112 42.52 38.36 -10.79
CA SER A 112 42.99 38.25 -9.42
C SER A 112 41.85 38.41 -8.40
N ARG A 113 40.74 37.75 -8.66
CA ARG A 113 39.60 37.73 -7.73
C ARG A 113 39.78 36.60 -6.73
N SER A 114 39.20 36.77 -5.54
CA SER A 114 39.23 35.73 -4.50
C SER A 114 37.88 35.58 -3.83
N VAL A 115 37.61 34.36 -3.35
CA VAL A 115 36.42 34.02 -2.55
C VAL A 115 36.88 33.29 -1.31
N LEU A 116 36.35 33.69 -0.16
CA LEU A 116 36.67 33.08 1.15
C LEU A 116 35.86 31.77 1.31
N ILE A 117 36.44 30.65 0.96
CA ILE A 117 35.78 29.35 0.97
C ILE A 117 35.56 28.84 2.41
N ASP A 118 36.57 29.02 3.30
CA ASP A 118 36.47 28.58 4.68
C ASP A 118 35.32 29.25 5.46
N ALA A 119 34.91 30.44 5.06
CA ALA A 119 33.80 31.16 5.65
C ALA A 119 32.43 30.48 5.39
N TRP A 120 32.39 29.54 4.47
CA TRP A 120 31.18 28.82 4.04
C TRP A 120 31.10 27.44 4.69
N LEU A 121 32.14 27.03 5.43
CA LEU A 121 32.23 25.72 6.06
C LEU A 121 32.07 25.85 7.59
N ARG A 122 31.23 24.99 8.17
CA ARG A 122 31.24 24.77 9.62
C ARG A 122 32.41 23.85 10.01
N PRO A 123 32.84 23.84 11.28
CA PRO A 123 33.96 23.01 11.69
C PRO A 123 33.83 21.51 11.38
N GLU A 124 32.61 21.01 11.34
CA GLU A 124 32.29 19.60 11.08
C GLU A 124 32.05 19.27 9.59
N GLU A 125 32.10 20.29 8.71
CA GLU A 125 31.85 20.15 7.28
C GLU A 125 33.15 20.01 6.50
N GLU A 126 33.10 19.24 5.43
CA GLU A 126 34.24 18.98 4.55
C GLU A 126 34.00 19.62 3.17
N LEU A 127 34.96 20.39 2.65
CA LEU A 127 34.90 20.86 1.27
C LEU A 127 35.05 19.67 0.31
N LEU A 128 34.04 19.44 -0.53
CA LEU A 128 34.09 18.42 -1.57
C LEU A 128 34.76 18.95 -2.83
N CYS A 129 34.26 20.10 -3.32
CA CYS A 129 34.83 20.79 -4.48
C CYS A 129 34.36 22.23 -4.61
N VAL A 130 35.07 23.02 -5.42
CA VAL A 130 34.65 24.32 -5.88
C VAL A 130 34.56 24.28 -7.40
N LEU A 131 33.39 24.61 -7.96
CA LEU A 131 33.12 24.54 -9.39
C LEU A 131 32.66 25.93 -9.87
N ALA A 132 32.69 26.17 -11.17
CA ALA A 132 32.03 27.34 -11.75
C ALA A 132 31.39 27.01 -13.08
N GLY A 133 30.30 27.73 -13.40
CA GLY A 133 29.57 27.63 -14.66
C GLY A 133 29.08 28.99 -15.15
N LYS A 134 29.07 29.16 -16.46
CA LYS A 134 28.58 30.42 -17.09
C LYS A 134 27.06 30.40 -17.10
N ARG A 135 26.45 31.49 -16.61
CA ARG A 135 24.99 31.67 -16.61
C ARG A 135 24.45 31.97 -18.01
N ILE A 136 23.25 31.50 -18.28
CA ILE A 136 22.50 31.75 -19.51
C ILE A 136 21.27 32.62 -19.15
N ASP A 137 21.08 33.69 -19.90
CA ASP A 137 19.90 34.56 -19.84
C ASP A 137 19.58 35.12 -18.43
N HIS A 138 20.62 35.43 -17.63
CA HIS A 138 20.48 35.91 -16.23
C HIS A 138 19.59 35.05 -15.33
N LYS A 139 19.38 33.79 -15.70
CA LYS A 139 18.57 32.82 -14.95
C LYS A 139 19.45 31.81 -14.19
N ASP A 140 18.85 30.94 -13.38
CA ASP A 140 19.53 29.81 -12.73
C ASP A 140 19.69 28.64 -13.71
N ARG A 141 20.16 28.98 -14.92
CA ARG A 141 20.53 28.08 -16.00
C ARG A 141 21.98 28.31 -16.39
N PHE A 142 22.67 27.23 -16.65
CA PHE A 142 24.09 27.23 -16.90
C PHE A 142 24.43 26.50 -18.19
N ASP A 143 25.44 26.98 -18.87
CA ASP A 143 26.04 26.29 -20.01
C ASP A 143 26.89 25.14 -19.49
N GLY A 144 26.40 23.91 -19.65
CA GLY A 144 27.03 22.68 -19.15
C GLY A 144 28.44 22.43 -19.71
N ASP A 145 28.75 22.96 -20.88
CA ASP A 145 30.06 22.83 -21.49
C ASP A 145 31.10 23.78 -20.87
N THR A 146 30.65 24.80 -20.18
CA THR A 146 31.51 25.78 -19.46
C THR A 146 31.83 25.38 -18.02
N LEU A 147 31.21 24.32 -17.52
CA LEU A 147 31.46 23.85 -16.15
C LEU A 147 32.94 23.47 -15.96
N ILE A 148 33.58 24.07 -14.96
CA ILE A 148 34.99 23.89 -14.66
C ILE A 148 35.21 23.59 -13.19
N ASP A 149 36.22 22.75 -12.88
CA ASP A 149 36.67 22.46 -11.52
C ASP A 149 37.75 23.48 -11.10
N LEU A 150 37.46 24.21 -10.05
CA LEU A 150 38.31 25.22 -9.46
C LEU A 150 38.95 24.79 -8.14
N SER A 151 38.78 23.53 -7.75
CA SER A 151 39.25 23.02 -6.44
C SER A 151 40.74 23.19 -6.25
N ASP A 152 41.55 23.03 -7.31
CA ASP A 152 43.02 23.18 -7.25
C ASP A 152 43.48 24.66 -7.06
N TYR A 153 42.60 25.60 -7.31
CA TYR A 153 42.86 27.05 -7.13
C TYR A 153 42.52 27.51 -5.70
N VAL A 154 41.97 26.61 -4.83
CA VAL A 154 41.76 26.94 -3.44
C VAL A 154 43.07 26.75 -2.65
N LYS A 155 43.56 27.81 -2.03
CA LYS A 155 44.77 27.79 -1.20
C LYS A 155 44.45 28.41 0.16
N ASN A 156 44.73 27.71 1.25
CA ASN A 156 44.47 28.14 2.62
C ASN A 156 43.05 28.67 2.81
N GLY A 157 42.07 27.93 2.29
CA GLY A 157 40.66 28.26 2.43
C GLY A 157 40.17 29.43 1.56
N ILE A 158 40.98 29.91 0.59
CA ILE A 158 40.66 30.99 -0.31
C ILE A 158 40.79 30.52 -1.75
N LEU A 159 39.73 30.68 -2.56
CA LEU A 159 39.78 30.51 -4.00
C LEU A 159 40.39 31.76 -4.65
N TYR A 160 41.36 31.55 -5.52
CA TYR A 160 41.93 32.59 -6.39
C TYR A 160 41.63 32.25 -7.83
N TRP A 161 40.89 33.16 -8.54
CA TRP A 161 40.47 32.88 -9.91
C TRP A 161 40.40 34.12 -10.79
N ASP A 162 40.92 34.01 -11.99
CA ASP A 162 40.72 34.99 -13.06
C ASP A 162 39.39 34.68 -13.74
N ILE A 163 38.37 35.50 -13.52
CA ILE A 163 37.04 35.28 -14.02
C ILE A 163 36.99 35.61 -15.53
N PRO A 164 36.59 34.68 -16.39
CA PRO A 164 36.43 34.93 -17.84
C PRO A 164 35.27 35.89 -18.11
N GLU A 165 35.15 36.35 -19.34
CA GLU A 165 34.08 37.25 -19.78
C GLU A 165 32.68 36.60 -19.60
N GLY A 166 31.75 37.40 -19.06
CA GLY A 166 30.34 37.00 -18.83
C GLY A 166 29.97 36.86 -17.37
N GLU A 167 28.78 36.32 -17.16
CA GLU A 167 28.23 36.05 -15.82
C GLU A 167 28.51 34.61 -15.43
N TRP A 168 29.09 34.43 -14.30
CA TRP A 168 29.49 33.14 -13.77
C TRP A 168 28.88 32.93 -12.41
N ARG A 169 28.58 31.65 -12.06
CA ARG A 169 28.29 31.22 -10.69
C ARG A 169 29.38 30.28 -10.22
N ILE A 170 29.90 30.57 -9.04
CA ILE A 170 30.85 29.70 -8.32
C ILE A 170 30.01 28.86 -7.35
N PHE A 171 30.15 27.54 -7.42
CA PHE A 171 29.48 26.56 -6.58
C PHE A 171 30.49 26.01 -5.57
N VAL A 172 30.16 26.12 -4.30
CA VAL A 172 30.90 25.51 -3.21
C VAL A 172 30.11 24.29 -2.77
N ILE A 173 30.60 23.11 -3.08
CA ILE A 173 29.95 21.84 -2.72
C ILE A 173 30.68 21.25 -1.53
N LYS A 174 29.92 20.92 -0.48
CA LYS A 174 30.45 20.42 0.80
C LYS A 174 29.71 19.15 1.26
N VAL A 175 30.37 18.40 2.12
CA VAL A 175 29.76 17.26 2.83
C VAL A 175 29.34 17.72 4.23
N THR A 176 28.11 17.44 4.60
CA THR A 176 27.50 17.90 5.85
C THR A 176 26.61 16.79 6.46
N LYS A 177 26.27 16.92 7.73
CA LYS A 177 25.21 16.16 8.40
C LYS A 177 23.90 16.95 8.52
N ASN A 178 23.91 18.23 8.13
CA ASN A 178 22.81 19.17 8.31
C ASN A 178 22.00 19.32 7.02
N GLY A 179 20.77 19.79 7.15
CA GLY A 179 19.89 20.16 6.04
C GLY A 179 18.95 19.06 5.57
N GLY A 180 19.03 17.87 6.11
CA GLY A 180 18.05 16.82 5.95
C GLY A 180 16.92 16.89 6.99
N GLU A 181 16.18 15.83 7.09
CA GLU A 181 15.14 15.62 8.11
C GLU A 181 15.78 15.52 9.50
N GLU A 182 15.41 16.38 10.42
CA GLU A 182 16.02 16.48 11.74
C GLU A 182 15.78 15.19 12.56
N TRP A 183 14.61 14.59 12.39
CA TRP A 183 14.21 13.38 13.11
C TRP A 183 15.10 12.17 12.78
N THR A 184 15.52 12.03 11.52
CA THR A 184 16.30 10.88 11.06
C THR A 184 17.80 11.20 10.87
N LYS A 185 18.29 12.33 11.36
CA LYS A 185 19.69 12.74 11.17
C LYS A 185 20.72 11.76 11.74
N ASP A 186 20.37 11.09 12.82
CA ASP A 186 21.22 10.16 13.55
C ASP A 186 21.09 8.69 13.06
N TYR A 187 20.31 8.46 12.00
CA TYR A 187 20.14 7.15 11.40
C TYR A 187 21.37 6.75 10.58
N LEU A 188 21.50 5.46 10.32
CA LEU A 188 22.55 4.92 9.47
C LEU A 188 22.56 5.58 8.09
N ASN A 189 23.73 5.63 7.46
CA ASN A 189 23.82 6.02 6.06
C ASN A 189 23.52 4.82 5.14
N PRO A 190 22.35 4.73 4.48
CA PRO A 190 22.01 3.59 3.64
C PRO A 190 22.84 3.50 2.35
N CYS A 191 23.64 4.53 2.06
CA CYS A 191 24.60 4.52 0.97
C CYS A 191 25.92 3.80 1.31
N ASP A 192 26.16 3.45 2.58
CA ASP A 192 27.41 2.86 3.04
C ASP A 192 27.17 1.47 3.67
N PRO A 193 27.92 0.43 3.24
CA PRO A 193 27.69 -0.92 3.73
C PRO A 193 28.03 -1.09 5.23
N GLU A 194 28.95 -0.28 5.76
CA GLU A 194 29.38 -0.34 7.17
C GLU A 194 28.26 0.10 8.11
N GLY A 195 27.43 1.09 7.71
CA GLY A 195 26.30 1.56 8.50
C GLY A 195 25.27 0.45 8.73
N THR A 196 24.91 -0.26 7.67
CA THR A 196 23.98 -1.41 7.75
C THR A 196 24.57 -2.57 8.54
N ARG A 197 25.87 -2.84 8.40
CA ARG A 197 26.53 -3.89 9.19
C ARG A 197 26.47 -3.57 10.69
N ALA A 198 26.76 -2.33 11.06
CA ALA A 198 26.68 -1.89 12.46
C ALA A 198 25.24 -1.99 12.99
N TYR A 199 24.24 -1.70 12.16
CA TYR A 199 22.82 -1.85 12.51
C TYR A 199 22.44 -3.32 12.73
N LEU A 200 22.88 -4.22 11.84
CA LEU A 200 22.71 -5.67 12.01
C LEU A 200 23.31 -6.15 13.34
N ASP A 201 24.53 -5.72 13.65
CA ASP A 201 25.20 -6.11 14.90
C ASP A 201 24.47 -5.58 16.15
N LEU A 202 23.85 -4.42 16.07
CA LEU A 202 23.17 -3.79 17.20
C LEU A 202 21.77 -4.35 17.47
N ILE A 203 21.04 -4.76 16.42
CA ILE A 203 19.65 -5.18 16.54
C ILE A 203 19.46 -6.67 16.23
N TYR A 204 19.82 -7.10 15.03
CA TYR A 204 19.51 -8.45 14.54
C TYR A 204 20.32 -9.52 15.27
N GLU A 205 21.63 -9.29 15.44
CA GLU A 205 22.51 -10.20 16.18
C GLU A 205 22.15 -10.28 17.66
N GLU A 206 21.67 -9.18 18.29
CA GLU A 206 21.22 -9.21 19.69
C GLU A 206 19.98 -10.08 19.84
N HIS A 207 18.97 -9.94 18.97
CA HIS A 207 17.80 -10.79 19.03
C HIS A 207 18.13 -12.26 18.72
N TYR A 208 19.01 -12.51 17.72
CA TYR A 208 19.47 -13.86 17.43
C TYR A 208 20.23 -14.48 18.61
N ARG A 209 21.06 -13.74 19.30
CA ARG A 209 21.82 -14.22 20.48
C ARG A 209 20.90 -14.69 21.61
N HIS A 210 19.76 -14.01 21.80
CA HIS A 210 18.79 -14.35 22.83
C HIS A 210 17.85 -15.51 22.42
N PHE A 211 17.47 -15.58 21.15
CA PHE A 211 16.38 -16.47 20.71
C PHE A 211 16.73 -17.39 19.53
N LYS A 212 18.03 -17.66 19.29
CA LYS A 212 18.49 -18.44 18.11
C LYS A 212 17.77 -19.78 17.90
N ASP A 213 17.38 -20.45 19.00
CA ASP A 213 16.72 -21.76 18.92
C ASP A 213 15.27 -21.68 18.41
N GLU A 214 14.72 -20.47 18.33
CA GLU A 214 13.35 -20.21 17.86
C GLU A 214 13.29 -19.59 16.46
N PHE A 215 14.46 -19.15 15.93
CA PHE A 215 14.55 -18.62 14.59
C PHE A 215 14.20 -19.69 13.55
N GLY A 216 13.36 -19.32 12.58
CA GLY A 216 12.81 -20.24 11.59
C GLY A 216 11.68 -21.15 12.11
N LYS A 217 11.42 -21.17 13.42
CA LYS A 217 10.32 -21.91 14.06
C LYS A 217 9.17 -20.98 14.40
N THR A 218 9.13 -20.44 15.61
CA THR A 218 8.13 -19.47 16.05
C THR A 218 8.48 -18.07 15.59
N ILE A 219 9.75 -17.66 15.68
CA ILE A 219 10.23 -16.39 15.13
C ILE A 219 10.49 -16.56 13.65
N LYS A 220 9.70 -15.85 12.82
CA LYS A 220 9.71 -15.97 11.36
C LYS A 220 10.63 -14.97 10.66
N GLY A 221 10.94 -13.84 11.31
CA GLY A 221 11.80 -12.83 10.73
C GLY A 221 11.66 -11.45 11.34
N PHE A 222 12.12 -10.49 10.56
CA PHE A 222 12.09 -9.09 10.92
C PHE A 222 11.18 -8.30 9.98
N PHE A 223 10.58 -7.25 10.54
CA PHE A 223 9.81 -6.25 9.83
C PHE A 223 10.57 -4.93 9.87
N THR A 224 10.88 -4.37 8.71
CA THR A 224 11.53 -3.06 8.57
C THR A 224 10.51 -2.03 8.07
N ASP A 225 10.47 -0.87 8.72
CA ASP A 225 9.45 0.14 8.57
C ASP A 225 10.04 1.45 8.07
N GLU A 226 9.60 1.89 6.90
CA GLU A 226 9.92 3.18 6.28
C GLU A 226 11.39 3.63 6.29
N PRO A 227 12.39 2.74 6.10
CA PRO A 227 13.78 3.19 6.01
C PRO A 227 13.94 4.15 4.83
N ARG A 228 14.63 5.29 5.05
CA ARG A 228 14.68 6.37 4.09
C ARG A 228 15.98 7.18 4.10
N PHE A 229 16.22 7.91 3.02
CA PHE A 229 17.38 8.80 2.97
C PHE A 229 17.28 9.97 3.93
N GLY A 230 16.08 10.51 4.17
CA GLY A 230 15.85 11.61 5.09
C GLY A 230 16.62 12.88 4.73
N ASN A 231 16.91 13.09 3.46
CA ASN A 231 17.70 14.23 2.99
C ASN A 231 16.87 15.51 2.76
N CYS A 232 15.56 15.43 2.83
CA CYS A 232 14.65 16.57 2.86
C CYS A 232 13.33 16.16 3.52
N GLN A 233 12.56 17.16 3.96
CA GLN A 233 11.21 16.95 4.50
C GLN A 233 10.17 17.02 3.37
N GLY A 234 9.12 16.22 3.49
CA GLY A 234 7.96 16.20 2.61
C GLY A 234 8.16 15.37 1.35
N TYR A 235 7.06 15.24 0.59
CA TYR A 235 6.97 14.37 -0.58
C TYR A 235 7.22 15.12 -1.89
N ASP A 236 7.11 16.46 -1.89
CA ASP A 236 7.07 17.26 -3.13
C ASP A 236 8.44 17.52 -3.77
N LYS A 237 9.53 17.31 -3.01
CA LYS A 237 10.86 17.63 -3.48
C LYS A 237 11.46 16.49 -4.30
N ASN A 238 11.90 16.84 -5.51
CA ASN A 238 12.61 15.93 -6.42
C ASN A 238 14.02 16.41 -6.70
N ILE A 239 14.86 15.57 -7.27
CA ILE A 239 16.20 15.93 -7.77
C ILE A 239 16.11 17.18 -8.66
N GLY A 240 17.00 18.14 -8.47
CA GLY A 240 16.93 19.45 -9.15
C GLY A 240 16.27 20.54 -8.33
N SER A 241 15.74 20.25 -7.15
CA SER A 241 15.23 21.27 -6.20
C SER A 241 16.28 21.63 -5.14
N ASP A 242 15.98 22.65 -4.33
CA ASP A 242 16.83 23.05 -3.21
C ASP A 242 16.69 22.03 -2.07
N MET A 243 17.64 21.09 -1.99
CA MET A 243 17.75 20.07 -0.96
C MET A 243 19.19 19.59 -0.84
N VAL A 244 19.55 19.01 0.31
CA VAL A 244 20.81 18.27 0.40
C VAL A 244 20.64 16.89 -0.22
N LEU A 245 21.74 16.26 -0.65
CA LEU A 245 21.70 15.01 -1.39
C LEU A 245 22.51 13.91 -0.69
N PRO A 246 22.02 12.66 -0.57
CA PRO A 246 22.76 11.54 0.01
C PRO A 246 24.20 11.43 -0.49
N TRP A 247 25.12 11.17 0.43
CA TRP A 247 26.55 11.13 0.14
C TRP A 247 27.26 9.93 0.75
N SER A 248 28.24 9.43 -0.02
CA SER A 248 29.23 8.45 0.43
C SER A 248 30.59 8.77 -0.18
N LYS A 249 31.68 8.44 0.53
CA LYS A 249 33.05 8.69 0.06
C LYS A 249 33.37 8.00 -1.26
N THR A 250 32.72 6.89 -1.59
CA THR A 250 32.96 6.12 -2.81
C THR A 250 32.02 6.50 -3.95
N LEU A 251 31.02 7.36 -3.71
CA LEU A 251 29.96 7.69 -4.67
C LEU A 251 30.50 8.28 -5.97
N LEU A 252 31.47 9.22 -5.92
CA LEU A 252 32.05 9.84 -7.13
C LEU A 252 32.78 8.85 -8.04
N ALA A 253 33.37 7.80 -7.49
CA ALA A 253 34.01 6.76 -8.30
C ALA A 253 33.01 6.01 -9.16
N GLU A 254 31.91 5.57 -8.57
CA GLU A 254 30.80 4.89 -9.27
C GLU A 254 30.12 5.80 -10.30
N LEU A 255 29.89 7.08 -9.95
CA LEU A 255 29.35 8.05 -10.91
C LEU A 255 30.25 8.22 -12.16
N SER A 256 31.56 8.06 -12.00
CA SER A 256 32.50 8.16 -13.12
C SER A 256 32.38 7.00 -14.12
N GLU A 257 31.80 5.88 -13.75
CA GLU A 257 31.56 4.72 -14.61
C GLU A 257 30.52 4.97 -15.71
N TYR A 258 29.63 5.98 -15.54
CA TYR A 258 28.65 6.38 -16.56
C TYR A 258 29.26 7.09 -17.80
N GLY A 259 30.57 7.16 -17.90
CA GLY A 259 31.25 7.59 -19.14
C GLY A 259 31.33 9.10 -19.41
N MET A 260 30.93 9.94 -18.47
CA MET A 260 31.01 11.40 -18.58
C MET A 260 32.40 11.98 -18.23
N GLY A 261 33.41 11.14 -18.03
CA GLY A 261 34.74 11.55 -17.58
C GLY A 261 34.69 12.06 -16.14
N ALA A 262 35.34 13.20 -15.87
CA ALA A 262 35.34 13.76 -14.52
C ALA A 262 33.94 14.22 -14.08
N MET A 263 33.08 13.29 -13.65
CA MET A 263 31.70 13.53 -13.24
C MET A 263 31.60 14.65 -12.18
N LYS A 264 32.62 14.80 -11.35
CA LYS A 264 32.70 15.83 -10.30
C LYS A 264 32.35 17.25 -10.82
N ARG A 265 32.83 17.62 -12.05
CA ARG A 265 32.56 18.93 -12.61
C ARG A 265 31.10 19.20 -12.94
N TYR A 266 30.29 18.14 -13.15
CA TYR A 266 28.87 18.23 -13.48
C TYR A 266 27.94 18.21 -12.26
N LEU A 267 28.45 18.09 -11.05
CA LEU A 267 27.62 18.07 -9.83
C LEU A 267 26.62 19.23 -9.72
N PRO A 268 26.88 20.48 -10.22
CA PRO A 268 25.88 21.54 -10.18
C PRO A 268 24.54 21.15 -10.86
N ALA A 269 24.56 20.25 -11.85
CA ALA A 269 23.35 19.79 -12.55
C ALA A 269 22.39 19.01 -11.65
N LEU A 270 22.83 18.55 -10.48
CA LEU A 270 21.97 17.93 -9.48
C LEU A 270 20.98 18.91 -8.86
N TRP A 271 21.28 20.19 -8.83
CA TRP A 271 20.44 21.28 -8.28
C TRP A 271 19.93 22.23 -9.35
N PHE A 272 20.72 22.46 -10.41
CA PHE A 272 20.46 23.51 -11.40
C PHE A 272 20.28 22.93 -12.80
N ASP A 273 19.69 23.71 -13.71
CA ASP A 273 19.62 23.37 -15.13
C ASP A 273 20.96 23.71 -15.81
N CYS A 274 21.70 22.68 -16.20
CA CYS A 274 22.95 22.77 -16.96
C CYS A 274 22.76 22.27 -18.41
N GLY A 275 21.58 22.52 -18.98
CA GLY A 275 21.23 22.20 -20.37
C GLY A 275 21.17 20.69 -20.59
N GLU A 276 21.66 20.26 -21.77
CA GLU A 276 21.56 18.85 -22.19
C GLU A 276 22.26 17.84 -21.27
N LYS A 277 23.16 18.31 -20.40
CA LYS A 277 23.87 17.44 -19.43
C LYS A 277 23.00 17.09 -18.22
N THR A 278 22.00 17.91 -17.90
CA THR A 278 21.20 17.77 -16.68
C THR A 278 20.51 16.42 -16.56
N PRO A 279 19.79 15.90 -17.57
CA PRO A 279 19.11 14.61 -17.47
C PRO A 279 20.06 13.44 -17.15
N ASP A 280 21.20 13.41 -17.85
CA ASP A 280 22.18 12.32 -17.71
C ASP A 280 22.83 12.34 -16.33
N VAL A 281 23.17 13.52 -15.80
CA VAL A 281 23.79 13.65 -14.46
C VAL A 281 22.82 13.24 -13.36
N ARG A 282 21.57 13.69 -13.45
CA ARG A 282 20.53 13.34 -12.49
C ARG A 282 20.21 11.84 -12.51
N TYR A 283 20.09 11.26 -13.71
CA TYR A 283 19.92 9.82 -13.87
C TYR A 283 21.08 9.04 -13.23
N ALA A 284 22.33 9.36 -13.59
CA ALA A 284 23.49 8.66 -13.03
C ALA A 284 23.52 8.71 -11.50
N TYR A 285 23.23 9.88 -10.93
CA TYR A 285 23.18 10.03 -9.48
C TYR A 285 22.07 9.19 -8.84
N MET A 286 20.84 9.32 -9.32
CA MET A 286 19.68 8.62 -8.77
C MET A 286 19.78 7.11 -8.94
N ASP A 287 20.24 6.65 -10.11
CA ASP A 287 20.49 5.23 -10.37
C ASP A 287 21.55 4.66 -9.40
N THR A 288 22.65 5.39 -9.19
CA THR A 288 23.70 4.96 -8.23
C THR A 288 23.18 4.93 -6.81
N VAL A 289 22.48 5.96 -6.34
CA VAL A 289 22.01 6.05 -4.93
C VAL A 289 20.97 4.98 -4.63
N SER A 290 20.01 4.78 -5.53
CA SER A 290 18.97 3.75 -5.35
C SER A 290 19.54 2.32 -5.42
N ARG A 291 20.56 2.07 -6.28
CA ARG A 291 21.28 0.77 -6.28
C ARG A 291 22.11 0.55 -5.03
N ARG A 292 22.64 1.61 -4.41
CA ARG A 292 23.32 1.50 -3.11
C ARG A 292 22.35 1.14 -2.01
N PHE A 293 21.17 1.76 -1.98
CA PHE A 293 20.10 1.39 -1.05
C PHE A 293 19.72 -0.09 -1.23
N GLN A 294 19.49 -0.53 -2.47
CA GLN A 294 19.23 -1.93 -2.82
C GLN A 294 20.30 -2.87 -2.28
N LYS A 295 21.57 -2.57 -2.57
CA LYS A 295 22.68 -3.48 -2.29
C LYS A 295 23.15 -3.40 -0.84
N TYR A 296 23.32 -2.19 -0.32
CA TYR A 296 23.99 -1.97 0.94
C TYR A 296 23.06 -1.88 2.13
N PHE A 297 21.79 -1.58 1.91
CA PHE A 297 20.79 -1.61 2.97
C PHE A 297 19.93 -2.87 2.89
N VAL A 298 18.86 -2.86 2.10
CA VAL A 298 17.89 -3.97 2.08
C VAL A 298 18.52 -5.33 1.67
N GLY A 299 19.51 -5.31 0.79
CA GLY A 299 20.23 -6.52 0.38
C GLY A 299 20.97 -7.17 1.55
N GLN A 300 21.72 -6.40 2.36
CA GLN A 300 22.43 -6.93 3.51
C GLN A 300 21.47 -7.44 4.60
N LEU A 301 20.35 -6.70 4.87
CA LEU A 301 19.35 -7.14 5.83
C LEU A 301 18.74 -8.48 5.42
N GLY A 302 18.30 -8.58 4.15
CA GLY A 302 17.71 -9.80 3.60
C GLY A 302 18.69 -10.98 3.57
N ASP A 303 19.95 -10.75 3.20
CA ASP A 303 20.99 -11.80 3.18
C ASP A 303 21.27 -12.32 4.60
N TRP A 304 21.31 -11.44 5.58
CA TRP A 304 21.46 -11.83 6.97
C TRP A 304 20.27 -12.68 7.45
N CYS A 305 19.04 -12.25 7.16
CA CYS A 305 17.82 -12.99 7.53
C CYS A 305 17.83 -14.40 6.94
N ARG A 306 18.09 -14.52 5.65
CA ARG A 306 18.15 -15.83 4.96
C ARG A 306 19.26 -16.73 5.50
N ALA A 307 20.44 -16.16 5.84
CA ALA A 307 21.52 -16.90 6.47
C ALA A 307 21.12 -17.47 7.84
N HIS A 308 20.19 -16.82 8.54
CA HIS A 308 19.68 -17.24 9.85
C HIS A 308 18.31 -17.96 9.76
N GLN A 309 17.90 -18.40 8.56
CA GLN A 309 16.67 -19.16 8.29
C GLN A 309 15.36 -18.41 8.65
N VAL A 310 15.40 -17.08 8.61
CA VAL A 310 14.27 -16.19 8.81
C VAL A 310 14.10 -15.30 7.58
N ARG A 311 13.02 -14.54 7.52
CA ARG A 311 12.66 -13.67 6.41
C ARG A 311 12.76 -12.19 6.80
N LEU A 312 13.01 -11.35 5.80
CA LEU A 312 12.85 -9.91 5.90
C LEU A 312 11.54 -9.51 5.22
N ILE A 313 10.67 -8.83 5.93
CA ILE A 313 9.45 -8.21 5.40
C ILE A 313 9.42 -6.73 5.80
N GLY A 314 8.51 -5.96 5.22
CA GLY A 314 8.37 -4.54 5.52
C GLY A 314 8.05 -3.74 4.27
N HIS A 315 8.16 -2.43 4.39
CA HIS A 315 7.89 -1.48 3.30
C HIS A 315 8.82 -0.25 3.40
N VAL A 316 8.69 0.63 2.41
CA VAL A 316 9.33 1.96 2.36
C VAL A 316 8.23 3.01 2.24
N VAL A 317 8.55 4.29 2.23
CA VAL A 317 7.55 5.33 1.94
C VAL A 317 7.26 5.38 0.45
N GLU A 318 6.02 5.15 0.06
CA GLU A 318 5.59 5.10 -1.35
C GLU A 318 4.81 6.34 -1.79
N GLU A 319 4.07 6.98 -0.91
CA GLU A 319 3.05 7.98 -1.19
C GLU A 319 3.55 9.18 -1.98
N ASN A 320 2.65 9.79 -2.73
CA ASN A 320 2.86 11.07 -3.42
C ASN A 320 4.11 11.12 -4.30
N GLY A 321 4.54 9.99 -4.85
CA GLY A 321 5.74 9.90 -5.67
C GLY A 321 7.03 9.66 -4.87
N ALA A 322 6.98 9.48 -3.54
CA ALA A 322 8.15 9.12 -2.74
C ALA A 322 8.81 7.82 -3.23
N HIS A 323 8.01 6.89 -3.77
CA HIS A 323 8.50 5.64 -4.35
C HIS A 323 9.62 5.83 -5.41
N ALA A 324 9.68 6.98 -6.11
CA ALA A 324 10.67 7.29 -7.15
C ALA A 324 11.65 8.39 -6.74
N ARG A 325 11.48 8.98 -5.56
CA ARG A 325 12.21 10.16 -5.08
C ARG A 325 13.12 9.85 -3.90
N LEU A 326 13.95 10.85 -3.57
CA LEU A 326 14.70 10.92 -2.32
C LEU A 326 13.84 11.54 -1.20
N GLY A 327 14.45 11.93 -0.11
CA GLY A 327 13.73 12.48 1.04
C GLY A 327 13.13 11.37 1.87
N TYR A 328 11.83 11.27 1.92
CA TYR A 328 11.13 10.16 2.59
C TYR A 328 11.26 8.85 1.81
N GLY A 329 11.45 8.91 0.50
CA GLY A 329 11.62 7.74 -0.33
C GLY A 329 13.05 7.17 -0.36
N SER A 330 13.19 6.09 -1.10
CA SER A 330 14.43 5.32 -1.30
C SER A 330 14.97 5.43 -2.74
N GLY A 331 14.35 6.26 -3.57
CA GLY A 331 14.74 6.52 -4.96
C GLY A 331 14.14 5.58 -5.99
N HIS A 332 13.79 4.33 -5.62
CA HIS A 332 13.19 3.37 -6.55
C HIS A 332 12.53 2.20 -5.81
N TYR A 333 11.22 2.10 -5.85
CA TYR A 333 10.43 1.11 -5.09
C TYR A 333 10.92 -0.34 -5.30
N PHE A 334 10.97 -0.83 -6.54
CA PHE A 334 11.30 -2.23 -6.82
C PHE A 334 12.72 -2.63 -6.39
N ARG A 335 13.67 -1.68 -6.43
CA ARG A 335 15.03 -1.88 -5.89
C ARG A 335 14.99 -2.00 -4.36
N SER A 336 14.14 -1.24 -3.71
CA SER A 336 13.98 -1.32 -2.26
C SER A 336 13.35 -2.63 -1.81
N MET A 337 12.48 -3.21 -2.64
CA MET A 337 11.88 -4.53 -2.37
C MET A 337 12.80 -5.71 -2.72
N ASP A 338 13.92 -5.51 -3.41
CA ASP A 338 14.76 -6.62 -3.89
C ASP A 338 15.41 -7.42 -2.75
N GLY A 339 15.73 -6.79 -1.62
CA GLY A 339 16.25 -7.48 -0.43
C GLY A 339 15.19 -8.26 0.37
N MET A 340 13.92 -7.91 0.23
CA MET A 340 12.81 -8.44 1.02
C MET A 340 12.26 -9.75 0.46
N ASP A 341 11.73 -10.60 1.32
CA ASP A 341 11.15 -11.90 0.99
C ASP A 341 9.63 -11.81 0.71
N THR A 342 9.02 -10.64 0.93
CA THR A 342 7.69 -10.24 0.46
C THR A 342 7.78 -8.84 -0.13
N ALA A 343 6.79 -8.44 -0.92
CA ALA A 343 6.70 -7.05 -1.35
C ALA A 343 5.72 -6.30 -0.43
N GLY A 344 6.18 -5.20 0.16
CA GLY A 344 5.40 -4.44 1.14
C GLY A 344 5.07 -3.02 0.70
N ILE A 345 3.94 -2.55 1.18
CA ILE A 345 3.47 -1.16 1.13
C ILE A 345 2.76 -0.84 2.43
N ASP A 346 2.44 0.45 2.63
CA ASP A 346 1.48 0.85 3.64
C ASP A 346 0.22 1.50 3.05
N VAL A 347 -0.88 1.38 3.83
CA VAL A 347 -2.16 2.07 3.61
C VAL A 347 -2.59 2.64 4.95
N VAL A 348 -1.86 3.66 5.36
CA VAL A 348 -2.03 4.37 6.63
C VAL A 348 -2.59 5.75 6.34
N ASN A 349 -3.88 5.97 6.65
CA ASN A 349 -4.57 7.25 6.47
C ASN A 349 -4.52 7.82 5.03
N ASN A 350 -4.43 6.99 4.00
CA ASN A 350 -4.25 7.42 2.61
C ASN A 350 -5.24 6.84 1.59
N ILE A 351 -6.03 5.81 1.93
CA ILE A 351 -7.14 5.28 1.12
C ILE A 351 -8.45 5.42 1.90
N TYR A 352 -9.44 6.07 1.30
CA TYR A 352 -10.76 6.28 1.92
C TYR A 352 -11.88 5.81 1.00
N PRO A 353 -12.97 5.22 1.55
CA PRO A 353 -14.12 4.80 0.76
C PRO A 353 -14.64 5.91 -0.14
N GLY A 354 -14.81 5.60 -1.42
CA GLY A 354 -15.33 6.50 -2.45
C GLY A 354 -14.36 7.57 -2.96
N ARG A 355 -13.13 7.63 -2.45
CA ARG A 355 -12.08 8.55 -2.97
C ARG A 355 -11.12 7.77 -3.83
N THR A 356 -11.23 7.90 -5.13
CA THR A 356 -10.45 7.13 -6.11
C THR A 356 -9.56 7.99 -7.00
N GLU A 357 -9.65 9.33 -6.89
CA GLU A 357 -8.85 10.28 -7.66
C GLU A 357 -8.82 11.67 -7.02
N GLY A 358 -7.92 12.53 -7.51
CA GLY A 358 -7.68 13.87 -6.99
C GLY A 358 -6.83 13.86 -5.73
N ASN A 359 -6.76 14.99 -5.06
CA ASN A 359 -5.97 15.16 -3.84
C ASN A 359 -6.86 15.47 -2.65
N PHE A 360 -6.47 15.02 -1.47
CA PHE A 360 -7.15 15.40 -0.23
C PHE A 360 -6.17 15.49 0.95
N TRP A 361 -6.55 16.32 1.93
CA TRP A 361 -5.78 16.50 3.15
C TRP A 361 -6.14 15.45 4.21
N THR A 362 -5.11 14.94 4.88
CA THR A 362 -5.23 14.09 6.06
C THR A 362 -4.45 14.67 7.24
N ALA A 363 -4.29 13.90 8.31
CA ALA A 363 -3.48 14.29 9.45
C ALA A 363 -2.00 14.55 9.09
N PHE A 364 -1.50 13.85 8.09
CA PHE A 364 -0.08 13.89 7.74
C PHE A 364 0.21 14.77 6.53
N ASN A 365 -0.59 14.67 5.47
CA ASN A 365 -0.27 15.34 4.22
C ASN A 365 -1.49 15.56 3.30
N ASN A 366 -1.22 16.19 2.15
CA ASN A 366 -2.13 16.25 1.02
C ASN A 366 -1.81 15.07 0.09
N TYR A 367 -2.60 14.02 0.16
CA TYR A 367 -2.35 12.78 -0.58
C TYR A 367 -2.88 12.81 -2.02
N ASP A 368 -2.11 12.22 -2.94
CA ASP A 368 -2.55 11.89 -4.28
C ASP A 368 -3.36 10.58 -4.25
N THR A 369 -4.68 10.71 -4.35
CA THR A 369 -5.58 9.55 -4.32
C THR A 369 -5.45 8.67 -5.55
N THR A 370 -5.08 9.22 -6.71
CA THR A 370 -4.88 8.42 -7.92
C THR A 370 -3.75 7.42 -7.70
N PHE A 371 -2.63 7.88 -7.14
CA PHE A 371 -1.53 7.00 -6.80
C PHE A 371 -1.94 5.98 -5.72
N ASN A 372 -2.48 6.45 -4.59
CA ASN A 372 -2.79 5.57 -3.46
C ASN A 372 -3.87 4.52 -3.81
N HIS A 373 -4.91 4.88 -4.57
CA HIS A 373 -5.96 3.94 -4.92
C HIS A 373 -5.55 2.98 -6.05
N TRP A 374 -4.87 3.48 -7.11
CA TRP A 374 -4.62 2.69 -8.32
C TRP A 374 -3.21 2.11 -8.40
N GLY A 375 -2.20 2.81 -7.89
CA GLY A 375 -0.78 2.50 -8.06
C GLY A 375 -0.17 1.66 -6.95
N VAL A 376 -0.36 2.05 -5.68
CA VAL A 376 0.41 1.52 -4.55
C VAL A 376 0.26 0.01 -4.39
N SER A 377 -0.96 -0.52 -4.33
CA SER A 377 -1.21 -1.98 -4.21
C SER A 377 -0.69 -2.76 -5.42
N LYS A 378 -0.78 -2.18 -6.62
CA LYS A 378 -0.25 -2.80 -7.85
C LYS A 378 1.26 -2.87 -7.87
N MET A 379 1.98 -1.91 -7.28
CA MET A 379 3.45 -2.02 -7.15
C MET A 379 3.83 -3.23 -6.29
N ALA A 380 3.19 -3.40 -5.12
CA ALA A 380 3.48 -4.52 -4.23
C ALA A 380 3.11 -5.86 -4.85
N SER A 381 1.90 -6.00 -5.39
CA SER A 381 1.45 -7.26 -6.01
C SER A 381 2.29 -7.63 -7.23
N SER A 382 2.65 -6.65 -8.06
CA SER A 382 3.54 -6.89 -9.21
C SER A 382 4.95 -7.31 -8.79
N SER A 383 5.52 -6.64 -7.76
CA SER A 383 6.80 -7.07 -7.19
C SER A 383 6.73 -8.50 -6.66
N ALA A 384 5.63 -8.87 -6.00
CA ALA A 384 5.41 -10.21 -5.45
C ALA A 384 5.25 -11.27 -6.55
N ASN A 385 4.49 -10.99 -7.60
CA ASN A 385 4.18 -11.94 -8.68
C ASN A 385 5.38 -12.12 -9.64
N LEU A 386 6.11 -11.04 -9.92
CA LEU A 386 7.18 -11.03 -10.92
C LEU A 386 8.56 -11.42 -10.37
N ASP A 387 8.78 -11.31 -9.06
CA ASP A 387 10.00 -11.81 -8.39
C ASP A 387 9.74 -13.18 -7.76
N ALA A 388 10.33 -14.24 -8.36
CA ALA A 388 10.15 -15.62 -7.91
C ALA A 388 10.50 -15.84 -6.42
N LYS A 389 11.41 -15.04 -5.85
CA LYS A 389 11.80 -15.10 -4.44
C LYS A 389 10.63 -14.82 -3.50
N LYS A 390 9.72 -13.95 -3.89
CA LYS A 390 8.57 -13.53 -3.08
C LYS A 390 7.39 -14.50 -3.14
N GLN A 391 7.39 -15.43 -4.10
CA GLN A 391 6.38 -16.49 -4.25
C GLN A 391 4.93 -15.96 -4.30
N GLY A 392 4.73 -14.76 -4.86
CA GLY A 392 3.42 -14.11 -4.95
C GLY A 392 2.91 -13.54 -3.62
N ASN A 393 3.76 -13.39 -2.60
CA ASN A 393 3.35 -12.82 -1.31
C ASN A 393 3.57 -11.30 -1.30
N SER A 394 2.47 -10.56 -1.20
CA SER A 394 2.42 -9.12 -1.02
C SER A 394 1.82 -8.77 0.33
N ILE A 395 2.43 -7.86 1.08
CA ILE A 395 1.93 -7.41 2.36
C ILE A 395 1.52 -5.94 2.30
N CYS A 396 0.55 -5.57 3.12
CA CYS A 396 0.18 -4.17 3.33
C CYS A 396 0.01 -3.93 4.82
N GLU A 397 0.79 -2.98 5.37
CA GLU A 397 0.45 -2.35 6.63
C GLU A 397 -0.79 -1.49 6.40
N ALA A 398 -1.83 -1.64 7.22
CA ALA A 398 -3.12 -1.04 6.91
C ALA A 398 -3.88 -0.62 8.15
N PHE A 399 -4.78 0.36 7.99
CA PHE A 399 -5.73 0.85 8.98
C PHE A 399 -5.12 1.77 10.06
N GLY A 400 -3.85 2.13 9.96
CA GLY A 400 -3.22 3.03 10.92
C GLY A 400 -3.64 4.48 10.73
N ALA A 401 -3.74 5.20 11.85
CA ALA A 401 -3.96 6.65 11.89
C ALA A 401 -5.24 7.16 11.21
N TYR A 402 -6.24 6.31 11.03
CA TYR A 402 -7.56 6.74 10.54
C TYR A 402 -8.45 7.36 11.64
N GLY A 403 -8.01 7.29 12.90
CA GLY A 403 -8.81 7.73 14.04
C GLY A 403 -9.79 6.69 14.54
N TRP A 404 -10.57 7.05 15.54
CA TRP A 404 -11.64 6.21 16.09
C TRP A 404 -12.86 6.13 15.17
N SER A 405 -12.90 6.94 14.10
CA SER A 405 -13.95 6.92 13.06
C SER A 405 -13.85 5.70 12.17
N GLU A 406 -12.67 5.09 12.05
CA GLU A 406 -12.51 3.87 11.26
C GLU A 406 -13.16 2.68 11.96
N GLY A 407 -14.23 2.21 11.38
CA GLY A 407 -14.95 1.02 11.81
C GLY A 407 -14.78 -0.15 10.83
N LEU A 408 -15.38 -1.28 11.18
CA LEU A 408 -15.31 -2.52 10.38
C LEU A 408 -15.83 -2.34 8.95
N LYS A 409 -16.78 -1.42 8.74
CA LYS A 409 -17.30 -1.06 7.41
C LYS A 409 -16.21 -0.47 6.51
N ALA A 410 -15.47 0.50 7.02
CA ALA A 410 -14.36 1.12 6.30
C ALA A 410 -13.22 0.12 6.08
N MET A 411 -12.84 -0.64 7.11
CA MET A 411 -11.82 -1.70 7.02
C MET A 411 -12.16 -2.72 5.93
N LYS A 412 -13.43 -3.14 5.82
CA LYS A 412 -13.87 -4.09 4.77
C LYS A 412 -13.70 -3.50 3.38
N TRP A 413 -14.09 -2.25 3.16
CA TRP A 413 -13.95 -1.60 1.85
C TRP A 413 -12.47 -1.41 1.47
N ILE A 414 -11.62 -0.98 2.41
CA ILE A 414 -10.16 -0.83 2.20
C ILE A 414 -9.54 -2.19 1.89
N THR A 415 -9.94 -3.24 2.62
CA THR A 415 -9.49 -4.62 2.33
C THR A 415 -9.83 -5.04 0.91
N ASP A 416 -11.05 -4.77 0.45
CA ASP A 416 -11.46 -5.07 -0.93
C ASP A 416 -10.62 -4.33 -1.96
N ALA A 417 -10.42 -3.02 -1.75
CA ALA A 417 -9.62 -2.19 -2.64
C ALA A 417 -8.17 -2.69 -2.77
N MET A 418 -7.58 -3.15 -1.68
CA MET A 418 -6.24 -3.73 -1.68
C MET A 418 -6.20 -5.13 -2.32
N CYS A 419 -7.11 -6.03 -1.92
CA CYS A 419 -7.09 -7.42 -2.37
C CYS A 419 -7.46 -7.57 -3.85
N VAL A 420 -8.36 -6.74 -4.40
CA VAL A 420 -8.68 -6.73 -5.83
C VAL A 420 -7.53 -6.22 -6.70
N ARG A 421 -6.48 -5.67 -6.07
CA ARG A 421 -5.21 -5.26 -6.69
C ARG A 421 -4.07 -6.20 -6.31
N GLY A 422 -4.38 -7.32 -5.66
CA GLY A 422 -3.47 -8.44 -5.43
C GLY A 422 -2.73 -8.45 -4.09
N ILE A 423 -3.08 -7.59 -3.12
CA ILE A 423 -2.57 -7.72 -1.76
C ILE A 423 -3.18 -8.97 -1.12
N ASN A 424 -2.35 -9.83 -0.54
CA ASN A 424 -2.79 -11.12 0.00
C ASN A 424 -2.31 -11.43 1.42
N HIS A 425 -1.64 -10.47 2.07
CA HIS A 425 -1.34 -10.49 3.51
C HIS A 425 -1.52 -9.08 4.05
N ILE A 426 -2.14 -8.96 5.22
CA ILE A 426 -2.40 -7.66 5.84
C ILE A 426 -1.72 -7.62 7.22
N VAL A 427 -1.08 -6.50 7.48
CA VAL A 427 -0.50 -6.12 8.77
C VAL A 427 -1.40 -5.04 9.38
N PRO A 428 -2.42 -5.43 10.17
CA PRO A 428 -3.31 -4.46 10.81
C PRO A 428 -2.56 -3.56 11.81
N HIS A 429 -2.68 -2.27 11.66
CA HIS A 429 -2.12 -1.24 12.55
C HIS A 429 -3.24 -0.66 13.42
N ALA A 430 -3.35 -0.94 14.77
CA ALA A 430 -2.50 -1.84 15.50
C ALA A 430 -3.24 -2.44 16.72
N PHE A 431 -2.63 -3.43 17.35
CA PHE A 431 -3.00 -3.86 18.69
C PHE A 431 -2.08 -3.16 19.69
N SER A 432 -2.65 -2.25 20.49
CA SER A 432 -1.94 -1.57 21.57
C SER A 432 -2.48 -2.04 22.93
N PRO A 433 -1.66 -2.68 23.76
CA PRO A 433 -2.01 -3.04 25.12
C PRO A 433 -1.82 -1.88 26.11
N ALA A 434 -1.50 -0.68 25.65
CA ALA A 434 -1.41 0.52 26.47
C ALA A 434 -2.72 0.82 27.20
N LYS A 435 -2.65 1.69 28.22
CA LYS A 435 -3.83 2.14 28.93
C LYS A 435 -4.74 2.93 27.98
N PHE A 436 -6.01 2.51 27.91
CA PHE A 436 -7.01 3.18 27.08
C PHE A 436 -7.41 4.56 27.65
N PRO A 437 -7.67 5.61 26.81
CA PRO A 437 -7.40 5.60 25.38
C PRO A 437 -5.90 5.82 25.09
N ASP A 438 -5.34 5.04 24.16
CA ASP A 438 -4.04 5.30 23.62
C ASP A 438 -4.19 6.32 22.47
N PRO A 439 -3.55 7.52 22.55
CA PRO A 439 -3.68 8.54 21.52
C PRO A 439 -2.78 8.31 20.30
N ASP A 440 -1.85 7.34 20.34
CA ASP A 440 -0.92 7.09 19.26
C ASP A 440 -1.61 6.39 18.09
N CYS A 441 -1.84 7.14 17.01
CA CYS A 441 -2.31 6.67 15.71
C CYS A 441 -3.49 5.66 15.75
N PRO A 442 -4.63 5.91 16.44
CA PRO A 442 -5.76 4.98 16.44
C PRO A 442 -6.32 4.73 15.02
N PRO A 443 -7.09 3.64 14.79
CA PRO A 443 -7.77 2.82 15.80
C PRO A 443 -6.88 1.74 16.41
N HIS A 444 -7.21 1.35 17.66
CA HIS A 444 -6.70 0.13 18.28
C HIS A 444 -7.82 -0.88 18.38
N PHE A 445 -7.62 -2.06 17.79
CA PHE A 445 -8.75 -2.96 17.51
C PHE A 445 -9.34 -3.57 18.76
N TYR A 446 -8.53 -4.08 19.70
CA TYR A 446 -9.03 -4.58 20.97
C TYR A 446 -9.12 -3.48 22.04
N ALA A 447 -8.10 -2.63 22.15
CA ALA A 447 -8.04 -1.49 23.08
C ALA A 447 -8.39 -1.89 24.52
N ARG A 448 -7.80 -2.96 25.03
CA ARG A 448 -8.09 -3.52 26.38
C ARG A 448 -9.58 -3.84 26.58
N GLY A 449 -10.28 -4.24 25.53
CA GLY A 449 -11.72 -4.54 25.55
C GLY A 449 -12.64 -3.32 25.47
N GLN A 450 -12.08 -2.12 25.23
CA GLN A 450 -12.86 -0.88 25.17
C GLN A 450 -13.41 -0.57 23.78
N ASN A 451 -12.86 -1.17 22.69
CA ASN A 451 -13.42 -0.97 21.36
C ASN A 451 -14.69 -1.82 21.18
N PRO A 452 -15.89 -1.21 21.08
CA PRO A 452 -17.14 -1.96 21.01
C PRO A 452 -17.26 -2.82 19.76
N GLN A 453 -16.63 -2.43 18.66
CA GLN A 453 -16.65 -3.17 17.40
C GLN A 453 -15.81 -4.44 17.41
N PHE A 454 -14.91 -4.61 18.37
CA PHE A 454 -14.12 -5.84 18.50
C PHE A 454 -14.99 -7.09 18.66
N ARG A 455 -16.22 -6.94 19.14
CA ARG A 455 -17.21 -8.04 19.23
C ARG A 455 -17.55 -8.67 17.88
N ALA A 456 -17.48 -7.89 16.79
CA ALA A 456 -17.72 -8.34 15.42
C ALA A 456 -16.45 -8.43 14.57
N PHE A 457 -15.29 -8.15 15.14
CA PHE A 457 -14.00 -8.14 14.44
C PHE A 457 -13.70 -9.48 13.74
N HIS A 458 -14.14 -10.59 14.32
CA HIS A 458 -14.03 -11.93 13.74
C HIS A 458 -14.69 -12.08 12.36
N GLN A 459 -15.71 -11.25 12.04
CA GLN A 459 -16.36 -11.25 10.72
C GLN A 459 -15.41 -10.69 9.64
N TRP A 460 -14.77 -9.57 9.96
CA TRP A 460 -13.80 -8.95 9.06
C TRP A 460 -12.56 -9.84 8.90
N SER A 461 -12.02 -10.38 9.99
CA SER A 461 -10.81 -11.19 9.93
C SER A 461 -11.01 -12.51 9.19
N ALA A 462 -12.15 -13.20 9.40
CA ALA A 462 -12.50 -14.40 8.65
C ALA A 462 -12.72 -14.09 7.17
N TYR A 463 -13.43 -13.00 6.85
CA TYR A 463 -13.59 -12.51 5.48
C TYR A 463 -12.23 -12.31 4.81
N THR A 464 -11.34 -11.53 5.43
CA THR A 464 -10.01 -11.18 4.94
C THR A 464 -9.15 -12.43 4.70
N ASN A 465 -9.11 -13.34 5.67
CA ASN A 465 -8.38 -14.60 5.53
C ASN A 465 -8.87 -15.43 4.34
N ARG A 466 -10.21 -15.51 4.11
CA ARG A 466 -10.78 -16.24 2.97
C ARG A 466 -10.45 -15.60 1.63
N VAL A 467 -10.51 -14.27 1.54
CA VAL A 467 -10.12 -13.56 0.31
C VAL A 467 -8.64 -13.80 0.02
N CYS A 468 -7.77 -13.55 0.99
CA CYS A 468 -6.32 -13.69 0.85
C CYS A 468 -5.89 -15.12 0.52
N ASP A 469 -6.51 -16.16 1.13
CA ASP A 469 -6.24 -17.57 0.78
C ASP A 469 -6.60 -17.88 -0.67
N ARG A 470 -7.71 -17.32 -1.17
CA ARG A 470 -8.18 -17.57 -2.54
C ARG A 470 -7.29 -16.94 -3.61
N ILE A 471 -6.54 -15.88 -3.26
CA ILE A 471 -5.60 -15.21 -4.16
C ILE A 471 -4.11 -15.47 -3.77
N SER A 472 -3.84 -16.60 -3.12
CA SER A 472 -2.49 -17.01 -2.68
C SER A 472 -2.09 -18.39 -3.19
N GLY A 473 -0.79 -18.59 -3.39
CA GLY A 473 -0.21 -19.90 -3.74
C GLY A 473 -0.51 -20.40 -5.16
N GLY A 474 -0.83 -19.52 -6.07
CA GLY A 474 -1.04 -19.74 -7.51
C GLY A 474 -0.36 -18.68 -8.34
N LYS A 475 -1.02 -18.22 -9.41
CA LYS A 475 -0.54 -17.12 -10.24
C LYS A 475 -1.64 -16.15 -10.62
N HIS A 476 -1.31 -14.89 -10.74
CA HIS A 476 -2.18 -13.85 -11.29
C HIS A 476 -2.24 -13.99 -12.82
N ILE A 477 -3.38 -13.68 -13.42
CA ILE A 477 -3.58 -13.69 -14.87
C ILE A 477 -3.95 -12.29 -15.34
N ALA A 478 -2.99 -11.57 -15.86
CA ALA A 478 -3.20 -10.23 -16.42
C ALA A 478 -2.74 -10.15 -17.88
N PRO A 479 -3.56 -9.62 -18.80
CA PRO A 479 -3.21 -9.56 -20.21
C PRO A 479 -2.19 -8.47 -20.54
N ALA A 480 -2.05 -7.43 -19.72
CA ALA A 480 -1.24 -6.25 -19.99
C ALA A 480 -0.13 -6.07 -18.97
N ALA A 481 1.01 -5.53 -19.42
CA ALA A 481 2.04 -4.96 -18.57
C ALA A 481 2.09 -3.44 -18.74
N VAL A 482 2.30 -2.70 -17.65
CA VAL A 482 2.51 -1.25 -17.64
C VAL A 482 3.91 -0.96 -17.12
N LEU A 483 4.68 -0.16 -17.85
CA LEU A 483 6.05 0.18 -17.45
C LEU A 483 6.04 1.12 -16.23
N TYR A 484 6.69 0.70 -15.14
CA TYR A 484 7.16 1.60 -14.09
C TYR A 484 8.50 2.20 -14.50
N HIS A 485 8.58 3.51 -14.51
CA HIS A 485 9.75 4.24 -15.02
C HIS A 485 10.13 5.41 -14.11
N ALA A 486 10.45 5.12 -12.83
CA ALA A 486 11.00 6.12 -11.92
C ALA A 486 12.12 6.95 -12.55
N GLU A 487 12.93 6.30 -13.37
CA GLU A 487 14.04 6.91 -14.09
C GLU A 487 13.61 8.05 -15.02
N ALA A 488 12.40 8.02 -15.55
CA ALA A 488 11.90 9.11 -16.41
C ALA A 488 11.67 10.41 -15.62
N GLU A 489 11.20 10.29 -14.38
CA GLU A 489 11.00 11.43 -13.48
C GLU A 489 12.31 12.13 -13.12
N TRP A 490 13.40 11.38 -13.00
CA TRP A 490 14.69 11.92 -12.58
C TRP A 490 15.30 12.93 -13.54
N GLY A 491 15.03 12.80 -14.82
CA GLY A 491 15.70 13.63 -15.85
C GLY A 491 14.81 14.51 -16.70
N GLY A 492 13.50 14.23 -16.77
CA GLY A 492 12.66 14.94 -17.71
C GLY A 492 11.17 14.89 -17.42
N LYS A 493 10.38 15.24 -18.44
CA LYS A 493 8.93 15.12 -18.37
C LYS A 493 8.50 13.67 -18.47
N TYR A 494 7.51 13.29 -17.69
CA TYR A 494 6.98 11.96 -17.66
C TYR A 494 5.47 11.98 -17.37
N ARG A 495 4.83 10.83 -17.52
CA ARG A 495 3.48 10.56 -17.06
C ARG A 495 3.50 9.49 -16.00
N PRO A 496 2.84 9.66 -14.84
CA PRO A 496 2.73 8.65 -13.80
C PRO A 496 2.12 7.34 -14.32
N PHE A 497 2.67 6.20 -13.90
CA PHE A 497 2.19 4.89 -14.35
C PHE A 497 0.81 4.54 -13.81
N GLU A 498 0.48 5.01 -12.61
CA GLU A 498 -0.81 4.79 -11.94
C GLU A 498 -2.00 5.38 -12.72
N GLU A 499 -1.78 6.45 -13.47
CA GLU A 499 -2.82 6.99 -14.35
C GLU A 499 -3.18 6.01 -15.48
N VAL A 500 -2.19 5.26 -15.97
CA VAL A 500 -2.39 4.21 -16.97
C VAL A 500 -3.05 2.99 -16.36
N VAL A 501 -2.60 2.58 -15.16
CA VAL A 501 -3.24 1.49 -14.39
C VAL A 501 -4.71 1.80 -14.15
N LYS A 502 -5.03 3.02 -13.69
CA LYS A 502 -6.41 3.50 -13.53
C LYS A 502 -7.23 3.33 -14.80
N LEU A 503 -6.71 3.85 -15.92
CA LEU A 503 -7.40 3.79 -17.21
C LEU A 503 -7.71 2.35 -17.64
N LEU A 504 -6.77 1.43 -17.46
CA LEU A 504 -6.95 0.02 -17.79
C LEU A 504 -7.98 -0.64 -16.85
N MET A 505 -7.82 -0.52 -15.55
CA MET A 505 -8.68 -1.18 -14.56
C MET A 505 -10.14 -0.68 -14.62
N GLN A 506 -10.37 0.62 -14.83
CA GLN A 506 -11.71 1.18 -15.06
C GLN A 506 -12.39 0.66 -16.34
N ASN A 507 -11.64 0.06 -17.25
CA ASN A 507 -12.13 -0.62 -18.45
C ASN A 507 -12.03 -2.16 -18.36
N GLN A 508 -11.89 -2.70 -17.14
CA GLN A 508 -11.78 -4.13 -16.84
C GLN A 508 -10.70 -4.81 -17.68
N ILE A 509 -9.53 -4.16 -17.76
CA ILE A 509 -8.28 -4.74 -18.28
C ILE A 509 -7.29 -4.73 -17.13
N ASP A 510 -7.05 -5.89 -16.53
CA ASP A 510 -6.07 -6.01 -15.45
C ASP A 510 -4.64 -6.00 -15.99
N CYS A 511 -3.70 -5.58 -15.16
CA CYS A 511 -2.30 -5.43 -15.57
C CYS A 511 -1.34 -5.70 -14.41
N GLU A 512 -0.08 -5.97 -14.76
CA GLU A 512 1.05 -5.91 -13.85
C GLU A 512 1.94 -4.71 -14.17
N VAL A 513 2.58 -4.18 -13.13
CA VAL A 513 3.54 -3.08 -13.24
C VAL A 513 4.94 -3.67 -13.35
N VAL A 514 5.61 -3.44 -14.49
CA VAL A 514 6.94 -3.99 -14.79
C VAL A 514 7.99 -2.88 -14.78
N TRP A 515 9.16 -3.11 -14.20
CA TRP A 515 10.21 -2.10 -14.07
C TRP A 515 11.42 -2.38 -14.96
N SER A 516 12.23 -1.36 -15.17
CA SER A 516 13.35 -1.40 -16.12
C SER A 516 14.34 -2.53 -15.83
N ASP A 517 14.72 -2.74 -14.57
CA ASP A 517 15.70 -3.76 -14.21
C ASP A 517 15.21 -5.19 -14.52
N ILE A 518 13.92 -5.51 -14.32
CA ILE A 518 13.39 -6.85 -14.65
C ILE A 518 13.24 -7.05 -16.15
N LEU A 519 12.86 -6.00 -16.90
CA LEU A 519 12.73 -6.10 -18.36
C LEU A 519 14.08 -6.27 -19.05
N THR A 520 15.12 -5.61 -18.56
CA THR A 520 16.47 -5.67 -19.14
C THR A 520 17.24 -6.93 -18.77
N ASP A 521 16.83 -7.61 -17.70
CA ASP A 521 17.36 -8.92 -17.30
C ASP A 521 16.75 -10.05 -18.16
N ARG A 522 17.50 -10.52 -19.16
CA ARG A 522 17.04 -11.55 -20.09
C ARG A 522 16.88 -12.94 -19.46
N GLU A 523 17.42 -13.17 -18.28
CA GLU A 523 17.18 -14.41 -17.53
C GLU A 523 15.82 -14.38 -16.84
N LYS A 524 15.35 -13.19 -16.45
CA LYS A 524 14.07 -12.98 -15.80
C LYS A 524 12.93 -12.68 -16.78
N SER A 525 13.23 -12.06 -17.93
CA SER A 525 12.24 -11.68 -18.93
C SER A 525 12.57 -12.23 -20.31
N SER A 526 11.63 -12.95 -20.92
CA SER A 526 11.82 -13.59 -22.24
C SER A 526 10.53 -13.54 -23.06
N MET A 527 10.66 -13.70 -24.38
CA MET A 527 9.52 -13.87 -25.26
C MET A 527 9.21 -15.35 -25.48
N LYS A 528 7.94 -15.72 -25.41
CA LYS A 528 7.44 -17.06 -25.69
C LYS A 528 6.04 -16.98 -26.29
N ASP A 529 5.84 -17.64 -27.45
CA ASP A 529 4.56 -17.70 -28.14
C ASP A 529 3.92 -16.31 -28.39
N GLY A 530 4.77 -15.29 -28.71
CA GLY A 530 4.35 -13.90 -28.95
C GLY A 530 3.98 -13.11 -27.68
N MET A 531 4.23 -13.65 -26.51
CA MET A 531 3.95 -13.03 -25.21
C MET A 531 5.24 -12.79 -24.43
N LEU A 532 5.27 -11.70 -23.69
CA LEU A 532 6.32 -11.42 -22.71
C LEU A 532 6.11 -12.30 -21.47
N GLN A 533 7.11 -13.10 -21.12
CA GLN A 533 7.13 -13.96 -19.93
C GLN A 533 8.03 -13.36 -18.87
N ILE A 534 7.50 -13.18 -17.67
CA ILE A 534 8.27 -12.77 -16.47
C ILE A 534 7.83 -13.67 -15.32
N ASN A 535 8.75 -14.44 -14.75
CA ASN A 535 8.44 -15.46 -13.74
C ASN A 535 7.33 -16.41 -14.26
N SER A 536 6.22 -16.50 -13.57
CA SER A 536 5.05 -17.32 -13.98
C SER A 536 4.05 -16.58 -14.88
N GLU A 537 4.20 -15.25 -15.03
CA GLU A 537 3.23 -14.37 -15.68
C GLU A 537 3.50 -14.22 -17.18
N SER A 538 2.43 -13.90 -17.95
CA SER A 538 2.48 -13.82 -19.43
C SER A 538 1.68 -12.62 -19.92
N PHE A 539 2.33 -11.70 -20.65
CA PHE A 539 1.71 -10.46 -21.11
C PHE A 539 1.60 -10.42 -22.63
N ARG A 540 0.45 -9.99 -23.13
CA ARG A 540 0.17 -9.85 -24.57
C ARG A 540 0.48 -8.46 -25.11
N VAL A 541 0.72 -7.49 -24.23
CA VAL A 541 1.02 -6.10 -24.57
C VAL A 541 1.86 -5.47 -23.47
N LEU A 542 2.74 -4.54 -23.83
CA LEU A 542 3.44 -3.64 -22.91
C LEU A 542 3.05 -2.21 -23.21
N VAL A 543 2.48 -1.51 -22.22
CA VAL A 543 2.13 -0.08 -22.29
C VAL A 543 3.24 0.72 -21.62
N VAL A 544 3.80 1.66 -22.35
CA VAL A 544 4.86 2.58 -21.88
C VAL A 544 4.24 3.97 -21.65
N PRO A 545 4.05 4.41 -20.40
CA PRO A 545 3.62 5.78 -20.12
C PRO A 545 4.63 6.78 -20.66
N TYR A 546 4.20 8.02 -20.98
CA TYR A 546 5.08 9.00 -21.56
C TYR A 546 6.35 9.23 -20.71
N ALA A 547 7.48 9.25 -21.39
CA ALA A 547 8.80 9.55 -20.81
C ALA A 547 9.65 10.33 -21.81
N GLU A 548 10.19 11.47 -21.38
CA GLU A 548 11.09 12.27 -22.22
C GLU A 548 12.44 11.59 -22.42
N TYR A 549 12.92 10.90 -21.37
CA TYR A 549 14.16 10.13 -21.35
C TYR A 549 13.94 8.77 -20.68
N LEU A 550 14.62 7.74 -21.20
CA LEU A 550 14.63 6.40 -20.60
C LEU A 550 16.08 5.86 -20.54
N PRO A 551 16.38 4.88 -19.67
CA PRO A 551 17.66 4.19 -19.65
C PRO A 551 18.00 3.55 -21.01
N HIS A 552 19.28 3.61 -21.43
CA HIS A 552 19.69 3.07 -22.72
C HIS A 552 19.39 1.56 -22.86
N GLY A 553 19.72 0.76 -21.84
CA GLY A 553 19.41 -0.66 -21.84
C GLY A 553 17.92 -0.96 -21.98
N LEU A 554 17.06 -0.15 -21.35
CA LEU A 554 15.61 -0.28 -21.46
C LEU A 554 15.12 0.06 -22.87
N THR A 555 15.61 1.15 -23.48
CA THR A 555 15.21 1.50 -24.86
C THR A 555 15.57 0.44 -25.88
N GLU A 556 16.73 -0.18 -25.75
CA GLU A 556 17.12 -1.33 -26.59
C GLU A 556 16.20 -2.53 -26.33
N ARG A 557 15.91 -2.84 -25.06
CA ARG A 557 15.03 -3.96 -24.73
C ARG A 557 13.60 -3.77 -25.27
N LEU A 558 13.06 -2.57 -25.22
CA LEU A 558 11.75 -2.27 -25.80
C LEU A 558 11.73 -2.49 -27.33
N ARG A 559 12.83 -2.18 -28.02
CA ARG A 559 12.98 -2.44 -29.47
C ARG A 559 13.00 -3.95 -29.75
N GLU A 560 13.80 -4.71 -29.00
CA GLU A 560 13.87 -6.16 -29.13
C GLU A 560 12.50 -6.81 -28.93
N LEU A 561 11.77 -6.43 -27.86
CA LEU A 561 10.45 -6.98 -27.59
C LEU A 561 9.46 -6.70 -28.73
N ALA A 562 9.49 -5.50 -29.32
CA ALA A 562 8.66 -5.16 -30.47
C ALA A 562 9.06 -5.97 -31.73
N GLU A 563 10.36 -6.12 -32.00
CA GLU A 563 10.86 -6.92 -33.11
C GLU A 563 10.55 -8.43 -32.95
N GLU A 564 10.48 -8.92 -31.70
CA GLU A 564 10.04 -10.28 -31.34
C GLU A 564 8.51 -10.47 -31.39
N GLY A 565 7.75 -9.41 -31.71
CA GLY A 565 6.31 -9.45 -31.97
C GLY A 565 5.41 -9.05 -30.81
N LEU A 566 5.95 -8.56 -29.69
CA LEU A 566 5.12 -7.98 -28.64
C LEU A 566 4.63 -6.58 -29.06
N PRO A 567 3.32 -6.28 -29.02
CA PRO A 567 2.86 -4.91 -29.14
C PRO A 567 3.40 -4.04 -27.97
N VAL A 568 4.27 -3.06 -28.28
CA VAL A 568 4.79 -2.08 -27.35
C VAL A 568 4.15 -0.75 -27.65
N ILE A 569 3.27 -0.28 -26.76
CA ILE A 569 2.44 0.91 -26.96
C ILE A 569 2.97 2.07 -26.15
N PHE A 570 3.45 3.12 -26.82
CA PHE A 570 3.87 4.38 -26.18
C PHE A 570 2.69 5.35 -26.12
N LEU A 571 2.44 5.88 -24.92
CA LEU A 571 1.41 6.89 -24.75
C LEU A 571 1.95 8.28 -25.08
N LYS A 572 1.16 9.07 -25.83
CA LYS A 572 1.41 10.42 -26.25
C LYS A 572 2.54 10.53 -27.27
N ASP A 573 3.79 10.21 -26.88
CA ASP A 573 4.94 10.32 -27.76
C ASP A 573 6.05 9.31 -27.37
N TYR A 574 6.98 9.08 -28.31
CA TYR A 574 8.19 8.34 -28.04
C TYR A 574 9.18 9.17 -27.19
N PRO A 575 10.10 8.54 -26.44
CA PRO A 575 11.20 9.25 -25.80
C PRO A 575 12.00 10.09 -26.78
N LYS A 576 12.50 11.26 -26.35
CA LYS A 576 13.41 12.06 -27.19
C LYS A 576 14.72 11.33 -27.46
N ARG A 577 15.30 10.75 -26.41
CA ARG A 577 16.53 9.96 -26.46
C ARG A 577 16.65 9.05 -25.24
N SER A 578 17.58 8.12 -25.27
CA SER A 578 18.03 7.45 -24.07
C SER A 578 19.02 8.32 -23.29
N TYR A 579 19.15 8.05 -21.98
CA TYR A 579 20.21 8.64 -21.17
C TYR A 579 21.57 8.25 -21.77
N PHE A 580 22.49 9.21 -21.85
CA PHE A 580 23.82 9.10 -22.50
C PHE A 580 23.79 8.66 -23.97
N GLY A 581 22.64 8.54 -24.56
CA GLY A 581 22.46 8.04 -25.93
C GLY A 581 22.03 9.12 -26.92
N SER A 582 21.82 8.66 -28.16
CA SER A 582 21.29 9.47 -29.26
C SER A 582 19.76 9.50 -29.27
N GLU A 583 19.21 10.22 -30.23
CA GLU A 583 17.77 10.30 -30.50
C GLU A 583 17.12 8.91 -30.58
N PHE A 584 15.94 8.78 -30.02
CA PHE A 584 15.18 7.52 -30.03
C PHE A 584 14.52 7.33 -31.40
N ILE A 585 14.86 6.22 -32.06
CA ILE A 585 14.28 5.85 -33.35
C ILE A 585 13.35 4.66 -33.12
N PRO A 586 12.03 4.80 -33.34
CA PRO A 586 11.09 3.68 -33.20
C PRO A 586 11.33 2.59 -34.25
N ARG A 587 10.90 1.37 -33.97
CA ARG A 587 10.97 0.19 -34.82
C ARG A 587 9.59 -0.33 -35.17
N ASP A 588 9.51 -1.23 -36.14
CA ASP A 588 8.28 -1.95 -36.44
C ASP A 588 7.78 -2.71 -35.20
N GLY A 589 6.47 -2.70 -34.97
CA GLY A 589 5.86 -3.26 -33.74
C GLY A 589 5.75 -2.30 -32.57
N MET A 590 6.42 -1.12 -32.63
CA MET A 590 6.18 -0.05 -31.66
C MET A 590 5.02 0.83 -32.12
N LEU A 591 4.00 0.86 -31.28
CA LEU A 591 2.78 1.63 -31.54
C LEU A 591 2.79 2.90 -30.70
N ARG A 592 2.10 3.95 -31.17
CA ARG A 592 1.89 5.19 -30.41
C ARG A 592 0.42 5.54 -30.44
N CYS A 593 -0.13 5.92 -29.30
CA CYS A 593 -1.50 6.38 -29.18
C CYS A 593 -1.65 7.44 -28.08
N ASP A 594 -2.76 8.16 -28.12
CA ASP A 594 -3.20 9.00 -27.02
C ASP A 594 -4.09 8.16 -26.07
N GLU A 595 -4.34 8.66 -24.87
CA GLU A 595 -5.12 7.98 -23.84
C GLU A 595 -6.51 7.59 -24.30
N GLU A 596 -7.20 8.51 -25.00
CA GLU A 596 -8.54 8.31 -25.52
C GLU A 596 -8.62 7.14 -26.53
N THR A 597 -7.50 6.83 -27.18
CA THR A 597 -7.39 5.78 -28.20
C THR A 597 -6.75 4.49 -27.67
N LEU A 598 -6.21 4.48 -26.43
CA LEU A 598 -5.57 3.30 -25.87
C LEU A 598 -6.56 2.12 -25.74
N ILE A 599 -7.72 2.33 -25.13
CA ILE A 599 -8.68 1.24 -24.93
C ILE A 599 -9.21 0.69 -26.26
N PRO A 600 -9.65 1.51 -27.26
CA PRO A 600 -9.97 1.00 -28.57
C PRO A 600 -8.83 0.22 -29.26
N LEU A 601 -7.59 0.66 -29.09
CA LEU A 601 -6.42 -0.04 -29.64
C LEU A 601 -6.26 -1.43 -28.96
N LEU A 602 -6.34 -1.52 -27.64
CA LEU A 602 -6.23 -2.78 -26.88
C LEU A 602 -7.38 -3.74 -27.25
N GLU A 603 -8.59 -3.23 -27.48
CA GLU A 603 -9.71 -4.03 -27.96
C GLU A 603 -9.45 -4.59 -29.36
N SER A 604 -8.90 -3.78 -30.26
CA SER A 604 -8.55 -4.22 -31.62
C SER A 604 -7.46 -5.30 -31.62
N LEU A 605 -6.58 -5.29 -30.60
CA LEU A 605 -5.56 -6.31 -30.36
C LEU A 605 -6.08 -7.50 -29.54
N ASN A 606 -7.37 -7.51 -29.20
CA ASN A 606 -8.02 -8.53 -28.37
C ASN A 606 -7.34 -8.72 -26.99
N ILE A 607 -6.93 -7.62 -26.35
CA ILE A 607 -6.27 -7.60 -25.03
C ILE A 607 -7.31 -7.52 -23.92
N LYS A 608 -8.10 -8.57 -23.74
CA LYS A 608 -9.06 -8.71 -22.64
C LYS A 608 -9.05 -10.14 -22.11
N ASP A 609 -9.21 -10.27 -20.80
CA ASP A 609 -9.34 -11.54 -20.08
C ASP A 609 -10.82 -11.90 -19.86
N ILE A 610 -11.62 -10.87 -19.57
CA ILE A 610 -13.08 -10.95 -19.44
C ILE A 610 -13.74 -9.93 -20.36
N ILE A 611 -15.02 -10.18 -20.73
CA ILE A 611 -15.80 -9.30 -21.60
C ILE A 611 -17.11 -8.92 -20.90
N PRO A 612 -17.13 -7.83 -20.09
CA PRO A 612 -18.41 -7.28 -19.62
C PRO A 612 -19.24 -6.78 -20.79
N LEU A 613 -20.55 -7.11 -20.83
CA LEU A 613 -21.44 -6.64 -21.91
C LEU A 613 -21.79 -5.15 -21.79
N GLU A 614 -21.54 -4.58 -20.61
CA GLU A 614 -21.69 -3.17 -20.32
C GLU A 614 -20.53 -2.73 -19.42
N LYS A 615 -19.89 -1.61 -19.75
CA LYS A 615 -18.84 -1.02 -18.92
C LYS A 615 -19.40 -0.60 -17.57
N LYS A 616 -18.71 -0.96 -16.49
CA LYS A 616 -19.03 -0.57 -15.10
C LYS A 616 -17.76 -0.03 -14.43
N GLU A 617 -17.68 1.27 -14.32
CA GLU A 617 -16.48 1.98 -13.86
C GLU A 617 -16.03 1.56 -12.46
N HIS A 618 -16.99 1.31 -11.56
CA HIS A 618 -16.70 0.88 -10.18
C HIS A 618 -16.58 -0.64 -10.00
N LEU A 619 -16.63 -1.40 -11.10
CA LEU A 619 -16.40 -2.83 -11.05
C LEU A 619 -14.92 -3.12 -11.22
N ALA A 620 -14.25 -3.49 -10.13
CA ALA A 620 -12.89 -4.01 -10.15
C ALA A 620 -12.89 -5.54 -10.16
N TYR A 621 -11.85 -6.14 -10.75
CA TYR A 621 -11.65 -7.58 -10.69
C TYR A 621 -10.16 -7.96 -10.64
N TYR A 622 -9.89 -9.17 -10.14
CA TYR A 622 -8.57 -9.78 -10.07
C TYR A 622 -8.69 -11.26 -10.44
N HIS A 623 -8.02 -11.70 -11.52
CA HIS A 623 -8.04 -13.09 -11.97
C HIS A 623 -6.87 -13.86 -11.40
N TYR A 624 -7.13 -14.92 -10.64
CA TYR A 624 -6.11 -15.75 -10.01
C TYR A 624 -6.32 -17.23 -10.31
N ARG A 625 -5.27 -17.92 -10.74
CA ARG A 625 -5.29 -19.35 -11.07
C ARG A 625 -4.43 -20.15 -10.10
N LYS A 626 -5.02 -21.19 -9.50
CA LYS A 626 -4.32 -22.14 -8.64
C LYS A 626 -4.63 -23.57 -9.09
N GLY A 627 -3.62 -24.24 -9.67
CA GLY A 627 -3.80 -25.51 -10.34
C GLY A 627 -4.75 -25.39 -11.54
N SER A 628 -5.84 -26.16 -11.55
CA SER A 628 -6.88 -26.12 -12.60
C SER A 628 -8.06 -25.21 -12.27
N ILE A 629 -8.01 -24.47 -11.15
CA ILE A 629 -9.11 -23.62 -10.68
C ILE A 629 -8.81 -22.17 -11.05
N ASP A 630 -9.72 -21.56 -11.79
CA ASP A 630 -9.71 -20.14 -12.11
C ASP A 630 -10.67 -19.39 -11.17
N ARG A 631 -10.21 -18.29 -10.59
CA ARG A 631 -10.93 -17.48 -9.62
C ARG A 631 -10.87 -16.03 -10.05
N TYR A 632 -12.01 -15.42 -10.24
CA TYR A 632 -12.17 -14.00 -10.56
C TYR A 632 -12.79 -13.32 -9.35
N PHE A 633 -12.01 -12.57 -8.61
CA PHE A 633 -12.49 -11.77 -7.48
C PHE A 633 -13.07 -10.47 -8.01
N PHE A 634 -14.35 -10.25 -7.82
CA PHE A 634 -15.06 -9.05 -8.21
C PHE A 634 -15.45 -8.22 -7.01
N VAL A 635 -15.27 -6.92 -7.11
CA VAL A 635 -15.59 -5.94 -6.08
C VAL A 635 -16.38 -4.80 -6.68
N ASN A 636 -17.44 -4.36 -5.98
CA ASN A 636 -18.10 -3.09 -6.23
C ASN A 636 -17.45 -2.02 -5.34
N GLU A 637 -16.60 -1.16 -5.93
CA GLU A 637 -15.95 -0.04 -5.23
C GLU A 637 -16.87 1.19 -5.08
N GLY A 638 -18.04 1.18 -5.74
CA GLY A 638 -19.04 2.24 -5.59
C GLY A 638 -19.74 2.17 -4.24
N LEU A 639 -20.13 3.33 -3.71
CA LEU A 639 -20.77 3.45 -2.39
C LEU A 639 -22.31 3.51 -2.47
N THR A 640 -22.88 3.79 -3.65
CA THR A 640 -24.30 4.06 -3.83
C THR A 640 -24.97 3.12 -4.82
N ASP A 641 -24.26 2.74 -5.90
CA ASP A 641 -24.87 2.07 -7.02
C ASP A 641 -24.71 0.54 -6.98
N THR A 642 -25.78 -0.16 -7.27
CA THR A 642 -25.76 -1.60 -7.49
C THR A 642 -25.27 -1.89 -8.91
N ILE A 643 -24.23 -2.71 -9.02
CA ILE A 643 -23.72 -3.20 -10.30
C ILE A 643 -24.50 -4.46 -10.69
N SER A 644 -25.19 -4.40 -11.82
CA SER A 644 -25.79 -5.57 -12.48
C SER A 644 -25.23 -5.65 -13.89
N VAL A 645 -24.53 -6.73 -14.23
CA VAL A 645 -23.84 -6.89 -15.51
C VAL A 645 -23.69 -8.36 -15.88
N GLN A 646 -23.75 -8.65 -17.19
CA GLN A 646 -23.39 -9.96 -17.73
C GLN A 646 -21.94 -9.90 -18.20
N ILE A 647 -21.16 -10.90 -17.80
CA ILE A 647 -19.73 -11.01 -18.11
C ILE A 647 -19.48 -12.32 -18.85
N ARG A 648 -18.78 -12.24 -19.99
CA ARG A 648 -18.33 -13.40 -20.76
C ARG A 648 -16.91 -13.78 -20.36
N PHE A 649 -16.75 -15.08 -20.15
CA PHE A 649 -15.47 -15.72 -19.83
C PHE A 649 -15.12 -16.72 -20.93
N HIS A 650 -13.87 -16.72 -21.37
CA HIS A 650 -13.33 -17.72 -22.30
C HIS A 650 -13.05 -19.05 -21.57
N ASP A 651 -14.06 -19.56 -20.88
CA ASP A 651 -14.01 -20.82 -20.14
C ASP A 651 -15.32 -21.57 -20.38
N ASN A 652 -15.23 -22.84 -20.80
CA ASN A 652 -16.40 -23.66 -21.10
C ASN A 652 -16.93 -24.46 -19.91
N ARG A 653 -16.20 -24.49 -18.78
CA ARG A 653 -16.62 -25.15 -17.55
C ARG A 653 -17.79 -24.43 -16.92
N GLU A 654 -18.55 -25.11 -16.08
CA GLU A 654 -19.58 -24.45 -15.27
C GLU A 654 -18.94 -23.55 -14.21
N ALA A 655 -19.50 -22.35 -14.09
CA ALA A 655 -19.13 -21.40 -13.05
C ALA A 655 -19.95 -21.64 -11.77
N CYS A 656 -19.35 -21.36 -10.64
CA CYS A 656 -20.04 -21.10 -9.39
C CYS A 656 -19.55 -19.78 -8.77
N PHE A 657 -20.28 -19.27 -7.80
CA PHE A 657 -19.80 -18.18 -6.99
C PHE A 657 -19.21 -18.73 -5.67
N TYR A 658 -18.21 -18.02 -5.14
CA TYR A 658 -17.79 -18.20 -3.76
C TYR A 658 -17.95 -16.87 -3.02
N ASP A 659 -18.77 -16.88 -1.97
CA ASP A 659 -18.99 -15.71 -1.12
C ASP A 659 -17.98 -15.70 0.03
N PRO A 660 -16.98 -14.81 0.05
CA PRO A 660 -15.99 -14.80 1.11
C PRO A 660 -16.55 -14.36 2.47
N MET A 661 -17.70 -13.68 2.51
CA MET A 661 -18.36 -13.31 3.76
C MET A 661 -18.92 -14.54 4.48
N SER A 662 -19.63 -15.41 3.78
CA SER A 662 -20.18 -16.65 4.35
C SER A 662 -19.24 -17.86 4.26
N GLY A 663 -18.30 -17.85 3.31
CA GLY A 663 -17.45 -19.01 2.99
C GLY A 663 -18.15 -20.08 2.14
N GLU A 664 -19.31 -19.80 1.58
CA GLU A 664 -20.13 -20.76 0.82
C GLU A 664 -19.88 -20.69 -0.69
N LEU A 665 -20.01 -21.87 -1.34
CA LEU A 665 -20.14 -21.97 -2.79
C LEU A 665 -21.62 -21.85 -3.18
N LEU A 666 -21.90 -20.93 -4.12
CA LEU A 666 -23.26 -20.58 -4.55
C LEU A 666 -23.44 -20.88 -6.03
N LYS A 667 -24.65 -21.28 -6.45
CA LYS A 667 -25.00 -21.47 -7.85
C LYS A 667 -24.92 -20.15 -8.62
N ALA A 668 -24.34 -20.19 -9.81
CA ALA A 668 -24.28 -19.03 -10.71
C ALA A 668 -25.39 -19.07 -11.74
N GLU A 669 -26.05 -17.92 -11.99
CA GLU A 669 -26.92 -17.73 -13.14
C GLU A 669 -26.03 -17.56 -14.38
N GLN A 670 -26.04 -18.56 -15.28
CA GLN A 670 -25.12 -18.61 -16.39
C GLN A 670 -25.76 -19.22 -17.66
N ARG A 671 -25.20 -18.84 -18.81
CA ARG A 671 -25.52 -19.44 -20.10
C ARG A 671 -24.29 -19.67 -20.97
N VAL A 672 -24.38 -20.60 -21.90
CA VAL A 672 -23.35 -20.83 -22.91
C VAL A 672 -23.40 -19.74 -23.98
N PHE A 673 -22.27 -19.26 -24.42
CA PHE A 673 -22.14 -18.46 -25.64
C PHE A 673 -21.03 -19.02 -26.53
N LEU A 674 -21.11 -18.69 -27.83
CA LEU A 674 -20.12 -19.06 -28.84
C LEU A 674 -19.38 -17.82 -29.30
N SER A 675 -18.06 -17.90 -29.39
CA SER A 675 -17.19 -16.90 -30.00
C SER A 675 -16.37 -17.58 -31.10
N GLY A 676 -16.85 -17.51 -32.34
CA GLY A 676 -16.34 -18.33 -33.44
C GLY A 676 -16.62 -19.82 -33.19
N GLU A 677 -15.55 -20.62 -33.10
CA GLU A 677 -15.63 -22.07 -32.77
C GLU A 677 -15.45 -22.36 -31.26
N GLU A 678 -15.11 -21.32 -30.45
CA GLU A 678 -14.88 -21.50 -29.02
C GLU A 678 -16.19 -21.29 -28.23
N GLU A 679 -16.40 -22.19 -27.27
CA GLU A 679 -17.49 -22.13 -26.29
C GLU A 679 -17.01 -21.44 -25.02
N GLY A 680 -17.82 -20.53 -24.50
CA GLY A 680 -17.57 -19.85 -23.23
C GLY A 680 -18.80 -19.75 -22.34
N ARG A 681 -18.64 -19.16 -21.17
CA ARG A 681 -19.73 -18.90 -20.21
C ARG A 681 -20.00 -17.42 -20.08
N GLU A 682 -21.29 -17.08 -20.11
CA GLU A 682 -21.79 -15.76 -19.77
C GLU A 682 -22.47 -15.86 -18.40
N VAL A 683 -21.97 -15.14 -17.42
CA VAL A 683 -22.41 -15.18 -16.01
C VAL A 683 -23.02 -13.83 -15.64
N LYS A 684 -24.20 -13.85 -15.01
CA LYS A 684 -24.85 -12.66 -14.48
C LYS A 684 -24.25 -12.33 -13.11
N LEU A 685 -23.68 -11.14 -12.97
CA LEU A 685 -23.15 -10.60 -11.73
C LEU A 685 -24.06 -9.51 -11.17
N LEU A 686 -24.37 -9.58 -9.88
CA LEU A 686 -25.10 -8.56 -9.12
C LEU A 686 -24.33 -8.26 -7.83
N LEU A 687 -23.81 -7.05 -7.71
CA LEU A 687 -23.09 -6.58 -6.52
C LEU A 687 -23.66 -5.25 -6.06
N ARG A 688 -24.14 -5.20 -4.82
CA ARG A 688 -24.53 -3.95 -4.15
C ARG A 688 -23.30 -3.23 -3.61
N PRO A 689 -23.40 -1.99 -3.17
CA PRO A 689 -22.32 -1.32 -2.44
C PRO A 689 -21.75 -2.19 -1.31
N TYR A 690 -20.42 -2.18 -1.17
CA TYR A 690 -19.65 -3.00 -0.22
C TYR A 690 -19.70 -4.52 -0.49
N GLU A 691 -20.34 -5.00 -1.54
CA GLU A 691 -20.32 -6.43 -1.87
C GLU A 691 -19.15 -6.80 -2.78
N SER A 692 -18.65 -8.00 -2.54
CA SER A 692 -17.61 -8.66 -3.33
C SER A 692 -17.92 -10.15 -3.45
N ILE A 693 -17.41 -10.80 -4.50
CA ILE A 693 -17.63 -12.22 -4.75
C ILE A 693 -16.54 -12.79 -5.66
N PHE A 694 -16.31 -14.07 -5.58
CA PHE A 694 -15.53 -14.79 -6.59
C PHE A 694 -16.45 -15.48 -7.59
N VAL A 695 -16.16 -15.33 -8.88
CA VAL A 695 -16.61 -16.26 -9.93
C VAL A 695 -15.52 -17.32 -10.06
N VAL A 696 -15.90 -18.59 -9.96
CA VAL A 696 -14.95 -19.69 -9.89
C VAL A 696 -15.27 -20.74 -10.93
N PHE A 697 -14.25 -21.18 -11.67
CA PHE A 697 -14.31 -22.28 -12.62
C PHE A 697 -13.42 -23.44 -12.15
N GLY A 698 -13.91 -24.67 -12.27
CA GLY A 698 -13.15 -25.87 -11.91
C GLY A 698 -13.33 -26.35 -10.48
N GLU A 699 -14.18 -25.71 -9.66
CA GLU A 699 -14.64 -26.22 -8.37
C GLU A 699 -15.81 -27.22 -8.57
N ASN A 700 -16.13 -27.98 -7.53
CA ASN A 700 -17.26 -28.92 -7.58
C ASN A 700 -18.60 -28.18 -7.47
N THR A 701 -19.28 -28.02 -8.59
CA THR A 701 -20.57 -27.30 -8.67
C THR A 701 -21.74 -28.06 -7.99
N GLU A 702 -21.61 -29.38 -7.74
CA GLU A 702 -22.63 -30.15 -6.98
C GLU A 702 -22.71 -29.71 -5.49
N ALA A 703 -21.61 -29.13 -4.96
CA ALA A 703 -21.56 -28.59 -3.60
C ALA A 703 -22.19 -27.20 -3.47
N CYS A 704 -22.59 -26.57 -4.58
CA CYS A 704 -23.13 -25.21 -4.56
C CYS A 704 -24.56 -25.18 -4.00
N VAL A 705 -24.77 -24.32 -3.00
CA VAL A 705 -26.10 -24.02 -2.48
C VAL A 705 -26.80 -22.95 -3.33
N GLU A 706 -28.11 -22.79 -3.14
CA GLU A 706 -28.88 -21.75 -3.85
C GLU A 706 -28.33 -20.35 -3.53
N ASN A 707 -28.13 -19.55 -4.59
CA ASN A 707 -27.64 -18.20 -4.44
C ASN A 707 -28.74 -17.26 -3.95
N ARG A 708 -28.81 -17.10 -2.64
CA ARG A 708 -29.78 -16.23 -1.98
C ARG A 708 -29.32 -14.78 -1.97
N LYS A 709 -27.99 -14.54 -1.95
CA LYS A 709 -27.36 -13.22 -1.89
C LYS A 709 -27.67 -12.36 -3.13
N MET A 710 -27.58 -12.97 -4.32
CA MET A 710 -27.84 -12.26 -5.58
C MET A 710 -29.30 -12.31 -6.04
N LYS A 711 -30.19 -12.88 -5.19
CA LYS A 711 -31.59 -12.98 -5.55
C LYS A 711 -32.24 -11.60 -5.63
N GLU A 712 -32.79 -11.28 -6.79
CA GLU A 712 -33.62 -10.10 -6.95
C GLU A 712 -34.93 -10.30 -6.19
N THR A 713 -35.30 -9.33 -5.37
CA THR A 713 -36.58 -9.33 -4.61
C THR A 713 -37.65 -8.51 -5.30
N ILE A 714 -37.51 -8.24 -6.59
CA ILE A 714 -38.49 -7.53 -7.40
C ILE A 714 -39.78 -8.36 -7.46
N GLY A 715 -40.91 -7.74 -7.11
CA GLY A 715 -42.21 -8.39 -7.09
C GLY A 715 -42.48 -9.27 -5.86
N TRP A 716 -41.61 -9.25 -4.84
CA TRP A 716 -41.93 -9.84 -3.53
C TRP A 716 -42.93 -8.97 -2.77
N ASN A 717 -43.70 -9.59 -1.87
CA ASN A 717 -44.49 -8.84 -0.91
C ASN A 717 -43.57 -8.10 0.08
N ILE A 718 -44.03 -6.93 0.53
CA ILE A 718 -43.28 -6.09 1.47
C ILE A 718 -44.11 -5.90 2.73
N LEU A 719 -43.56 -6.23 3.87
CA LEU A 719 -44.05 -5.86 5.19
C LEU A 719 -43.09 -4.83 5.76
N GLY A 720 -43.46 -3.54 5.72
CA GLY A 720 -42.72 -2.48 6.37
C GLY A 720 -42.95 -2.53 7.87
N LEU A 721 -41.89 -2.55 8.68
CA LEU A 721 -42.03 -2.40 10.12
C LEU A 721 -42.14 -0.91 10.46
N PRO A 722 -42.89 -0.55 11.52
CA PRO A 722 -43.12 0.85 11.87
C PRO A 722 -41.83 1.53 12.31
N GLU A 723 -41.67 2.80 11.98
CA GLU A 723 -40.56 3.64 12.48
C GLU A 723 -40.66 3.94 13.98
N SER A 724 -41.85 3.89 14.58
CA SER A 724 -42.10 4.17 15.98
C SER A 724 -42.59 2.95 16.75
N GLY A 725 -42.53 3.00 18.06
CA GLY A 725 -42.97 1.91 18.95
C GLY A 725 -41.83 0.97 19.36
N TRP A 726 -40.61 1.32 19.06
CA TRP A 726 -39.43 0.52 19.46
C TRP A 726 -39.14 0.72 20.96
N SER A 727 -38.80 -0.33 21.66
CA SER A 727 -38.12 -0.26 22.96
C SER A 727 -36.63 -0.22 22.72
N MET A 728 -35.96 0.79 23.27
CA MET A 728 -34.54 1.02 23.08
C MET A 728 -33.78 1.00 24.41
N GLU A 729 -32.61 0.35 24.36
CA GLU A 729 -31.67 0.31 25.47
C GLU A 729 -30.27 0.59 24.93
N SER A 730 -29.44 1.27 25.71
CA SER A 730 -28.03 1.55 25.35
C SER A 730 -27.07 1.03 26.41
N SER A 731 -25.90 0.60 25.98
CA SER A 731 -24.75 0.29 26.84
C SER A 731 -23.52 0.94 26.24
N SER A 732 -22.88 1.85 26.97
CA SER A 732 -21.65 2.50 26.51
C SER A 732 -20.51 1.50 26.43
N TYR A 733 -19.48 1.82 25.66
CA TYR A 733 -18.33 0.95 25.41
C TYR A 733 -17.65 0.44 26.69
N ASP A 734 -17.61 1.27 27.74
CA ASP A 734 -16.97 0.98 29.04
C ASP A 734 -17.87 0.22 30.03
N THR A 735 -19.18 0.15 29.78
CA THR A 735 -20.15 -0.49 30.67
C THR A 735 -20.82 -1.73 30.10
N TYR A 736 -20.55 -2.07 28.84
CA TYR A 736 -21.14 -3.25 28.20
C TYR A 736 -20.87 -4.53 29.04
N PRO A 737 -21.86 -5.38 29.25
CA PRO A 737 -23.23 -5.41 28.71
C PRO A 737 -24.31 -4.79 29.64
N ALA A 738 -24.02 -3.77 30.43
CA ALA A 738 -24.98 -3.14 31.31
C ALA A 738 -25.87 -2.16 30.54
N PHE A 739 -27.03 -2.63 30.07
CA PHE A 739 -27.98 -1.82 29.31
C PHE A 739 -28.86 -0.93 30.21
N LYS A 740 -29.12 0.29 29.72
CA LYS A 740 -30.02 1.25 30.31
C LYS A 740 -31.07 1.66 29.28
N ALA A 741 -32.33 1.86 29.73
CA ALA A 741 -33.42 2.32 28.87
C ALA A 741 -33.10 3.69 28.25
N VAL A 742 -33.43 3.86 26.98
CA VAL A 742 -33.40 5.13 26.25
C VAL A 742 -34.84 5.64 26.11
N GLU A 743 -35.07 6.93 26.32
CA GLU A 743 -36.41 7.51 26.24
C GLU A 743 -36.97 7.63 24.81
N GLU A 744 -36.13 7.45 23.80
CA GLU A 744 -36.55 7.48 22.40
C GLU A 744 -37.25 6.15 22.02
N HIS A 745 -38.26 6.24 21.15
CA HIS A 745 -39.06 5.12 20.68
C HIS A 745 -39.24 5.10 19.16
N THR A 746 -38.55 6.02 18.45
CA THR A 746 -38.62 6.20 17.01
C THR A 746 -37.25 6.00 16.39
N LEU A 747 -37.18 5.27 15.28
CA LEU A 747 -35.91 5.11 14.55
C LEU A 747 -35.41 6.48 14.09
N CYS A 748 -34.21 6.84 14.47
CA CYS A 748 -33.62 8.14 14.17
C CYS A 748 -32.12 8.15 14.45
N ASP A 749 -31.44 9.20 14.02
CA ASP A 749 -30.09 9.48 14.43
C ASP A 749 -30.02 9.83 15.92
N LEU A 750 -29.44 8.95 16.72
CA LEU A 750 -29.24 9.15 18.15
C LEU A 750 -28.02 10.03 18.47
N SER A 751 -27.17 10.37 17.50
CA SER A 751 -26.08 11.34 17.68
C SER A 751 -26.51 12.80 17.47
N ALA A 752 -27.81 13.05 17.27
CA ALA A 752 -28.33 14.41 17.20
C ALA A 752 -28.06 15.21 18.53
N PRO A 753 -27.82 16.53 18.42
CA PRO A 753 -27.38 17.35 19.56
C PRO A 753 -28.32 17.34 20.78
N ASP A 754 -29.58 17.02 20.56
CA ASP A 754 -30.63 16.96 21.61
C ASP A 754 -30.85 15.52 22.16
N LYS A 755 -30.04 14.55 21.74
CA LYS A 755 -30.15 13.14 22.11
C LYS A 755 -28.89 12.62 22.81
N MET A 756 -28.05 11.83 22.13
CA MET A 756 -26.87 11.23 22.72
C MET A 756 -25.63 11.52 21.81
N PRO A 757 -25.23 12.80 21.67
CA PRO A 757 -24.20 13.20 20.70
C PRO A 757 -22.83 12.55 20.93
N ASP A 758 -22.49 12.27 22.19
CA ASP A 758 -21.18 11.72 22.58
C ASP A 758 -21.23 10.20 22.84
N PHE A 759 -22.27 9.50 22.38
CA PHE A 759 -22.44 8.09 22.68
C PHE A 759 -21.60 7.20 21.76
N SER A 760 -20.78 6.35 22.35
CA SER A 760 -20.12 5.21 21.71
C SER A 760 -20.42 3.93 22.49
N GLY A 761 -20.80 2.88 21.77
CA GLY A 761 -21.18 1.60 22.39
C GLY A 761 -22.20 0.81 21.57
N THR A 762 -23.16 0.22 22.28
CA THR A 762 -24.20 -0.65 21.69
C THR A 762 -25.58 -0.13 22.02
N ILE A 763 -26.43 -0.03 21.00
CA ILE A 763 -27.85 0.29 21.15
C ILE A 763 -28.63 -0.93 20.76
N ARG A 764 -29.54 -1.35 21.64
CA ARG A 764 -30.43 -2.49 21.40
C ARG A 764 -31.83 -1.97 21.14
N TYR A 765 -32.39 -2.35 20.00
CA TYR A 765 -33.72 -2.07 19.52
C TYR A 765 -34.56 -3.33 19.63
N ARG A 766 -35.80 -3.22 20.12
CA ARG A 766 -36.77 -4.32 20.24
C ARG A 766 -38.12 -3.87 19.75
N LEU A 767 -38.76 -4.69 18.91
CA LEU A 767 -40.12 -4.46 18.41
C LEU A 767 -40.87 -5.77 18.37
N HIS A 768 -42.17 -5.71 18.78
CA HIS A 768 -43.15 -6.77 18.57
C HIS A 768 -44.00 -6.43 17.34
N PHE A 769 -44.23 -7.38 16.46
CA PHE A 769 -45.02 -7.19 15.25
C PHE A 769 -45.74 -8.47 14.82
N ASP A 770 -46.85 -8.32 14.11
CA ASP A 770 -47.58 -9.45 13.54
C ASP A 770 -46.86 -9.96 12.29
N GLY A 771 -46.43 -11.22 12.31
CA GLY A 771 -45.75 -11.87 11.20
C GLY A 771 -46.67 -12.33 10.07
N ALA A 772 -46.12 -12.44 8.88
CA ALA A 772 -46.76 -13.04 7.73
C ALA A 772 -46.37 -14.52 7.60
N GLU A 773 -47.30 -15.37 7.12
CA GLU A 773 -46.92 -16.74 6.70
C GLU A 773 -46.01 -16.65 5.45
N ALA A 774 -44.70 -16.85 5.63
CA ALA A 774 -43.73 -16.75 4.54
C ALA A 774 -42.95 -18.06 4.42
N ARG A 775 -42.78 -18.54 3.21
CA ARG A 775 -41.88 -19.68 2.91
C ARG A 775 -40.44 -19.23 2.76
N GLU A 776 -40.25 -18.02 2.30
CA GLU A 776 -38.94 -17.44 2.06
C GLU A 776 -39.02 -15.93 2.32
N ALA A 777 -38.13 -15.40 3.13
CA ALA A 777 -38.11 -13.97 3.43
C ALA A 777 -36.70 -13.41 3.55
N VAL A 778 -36.55 -12.11 3.34
CA VAL A 778 -35.35 -11.33 3.54
C VAL A 778 -35.69 -10.12 4.43
N LEU A 779 -35.03 -10.02 5.57
CA LEU A 779 -35.08 -8.84 6.41
C LEU A 779 -34.06 -7.82 5.90
N SER A 780 -34.48 -6.62 5.57
CA SER A 780 -33.65 -5.46 5.24
C SER A 780 -33.77 -4.44 6.34
N LEU A 781 -32.65 -4.02 6.93
CA LEU A 781 -32.63 -3.02 8.01
C LEU A 781 -32.54 -1.57 7.50
N GLY A 782 -32.36 -1.41 6.16
CA GLY A 782 -32.13 -0.07 5.62
C GLY A 782 -30.79 0.51 6.08
N GLU A 783 -30.80 1.72 6.62
CA GLU A 783 -29.60 2.42 7.10
C GLU A 783 -29.28 2.03 8.54
N VAL A 784 -28.05 1.58 8.74
CA VAL A 784 -27.49 1.15 10.04
C VAL A 784 -26.09 1.73 10.21
N TYR A 785 -25.79 2.23 11.38
CA TYR A 785 -24.52 2.89 11.71
C TYR A 785 -23.93 2.35 13.01
N GLU A 786 -23.02 1.29 12.88
CA GLU A 786 -22.65 0.66 11.61
C GLU A 786 -22.76 -0.89 11.64
N THR A 787 -22.39 -1.56 12.76
CA THR A 787 -22.44 -3.02 12.83
C THR A 787 -23.76 -3.48 13.43
N ALA A 788 -24.46 -4.40 12.75
CA ALA A 788 -25.74 -4.93 13.19
C ALA A 788 -25.65 -6.40 13.63
N ILE A 789 -26.27 -6.75 14.77
CA ILE A 789 -26.52 -8.14 15.18
C ILE A 789 -28.02 -8.29 15.35
N VAL A 790 -28.60 -9.34 14.72
CA VAL A 790 -30.06 -9.48 14.64
C VAL A 790 -30.52 -10.80 15.23
N TRP A 791 -31.59 -10.72 16.01
CA TRP A 791 -32.35 -11.87 16.50
C TRP A 791 -33.82 -11.75 16.10
N LEU A 792 -34.44 -12.89 15.79
CA LEU A 792 -35.87 -13.01 15.56
C LEU A 792 -36.41 -14.13 16.49
N ASN A 793 -37.39 -13.82 17.30
CA ASN A 793 -37.97 -14.77 18.27
C ASN A 793 -36.91 -15.43 19.16
N GLY A 794 -35.89 -14.66 19.59
CA GLY A 794 -34.80 -15.11 20.45
C GLY A 794 -33.71 -15.93 19.74
N GLN A 795 -33.85 -16.21 18.44
CA GLN A 795 -32.83 -16.91 17.66
C GLN A 795 -31.98 -15.90 16.89
N LYS A 796 -30.64 -16.04 16.97
CA LYS A 796 -29.73 -15.18 16.20
C LYS A 796 -29.91 -15.46 14.71
N VAL A 797 -30.30 -14.43 13.96
CA VAL A 797 -30.47 -14.46 12.49
C VAL A 797 -29.14 -14.27 11.79
N GLY A 798 -28.33 -13.33 12.28
CA GLY A 798 -27.03 -13.03 11.71
C GLY A 798 -26.40 -11.76 12.26
N GLU A 799 -25.26 -11.42 11.67
CA GLU A 799 -24.55 -10.16 11.93
C GLU A 799 -23.99 -9.62 10.62
N ALA A 800 -23.89 -8.28 10.53
CA ALA A 800 -23.37 -7.58 9.36
C ALA A 800 -22.51 -6.40 9.81
N ILE A 801 -21.30 -6.31 9.28
CA ILE A 801 -20.31 -5.27 9.59
C ILE A 801 -20.33 -4.12 8.56
N CYS A 802 -21.08 -4.26 7.47
CA CYS A 802 -21.19 -3.28 6.41
C CYS A 802 -22.48 -3.49 5.62
N PRO A 803 -22.92 -2.52 4.80
CA PRO A 803 -24.03 -2.72 3.86
C PRO A 803 -23.75 -3.86 2.83
N PRO A 804 -24.83 -4.46 2.30
CA PRO A 804 -26.23 -4.27 2.63
C PRO A 804 -26.61 -5.03 3.91
N TYR A 805 -27.34 -4.36 4.81
CA TYR A 805 -27.83 -4.99 6.05
C TYR A 805 -29.06 -5.85 5.76
N ARG A 806 -28.84 -6.98 5.06
CA ARG A 806 -29.88 -7.91 4.58
C ARG A 806 -29.64 -9.29 5.16
N PHE A 807 -30.67 -9.83 5.80
CA PHE A 807 -30.61 -11.13 6.48
C PHE A 807 -31.64 -12.07 5.86
N TYR A 808 -31.18 -13.25 5.49
CA TYR A 808 -32.04 -14.28 4.94
C TYR A 808 -32.75 -15.05 6.05
N LEU A 809 -34.06 -15.09 5.98
CA LEU A 809 -34.91 -15.76 6.97
C LEU A 809 -35.40 -17.10 6.38
N PRO A 810 -34.96 -18.24 6.96
CA PRO A 810 -35.46 -19.55 6.51
C PRO A 810 -36.94 -19.76 6.79
N GLU A 811 -37.53 -20.72 6.09
CA GLU A 811 -38.92 -21.13 6.33
C GLU A 811 -39.12 -21.50 7.82
N GLY A 812 -40.21 -21.02 8.41
CA GLY A 812 -40.51 -21.20 9.83
C GLY A 812 -39.85 -20.21 10.80
N SER A 813 -39.12 -19.20 10.29
CA SER A 813 -38.58 -18.12 11.13
C SER A 813 -39.67 -17.29 11.81
N PHE A 814 -40.85 -17.17 11.21
CA PHE A 814 -41.97 -16.45 11.77
C PHE A 814 -42.88 -17.36 12.58
N LEU A 815 -43.35 -16.87 13.73
CA LEU A 815 -44.39 -17.51 14.52
C LEU A 815 -45.78 -17.07 14.01
N PRO A 816 -46.80 -17.92 14.09
CA PRO A 816 -48.15 -17.46 13.87
C PRO A 816 -48.55 -16.38 14.90
N GLY A 817 -48.93 -15.19 14.46
CA GLY A 817 -49.23 -14.04 15.29
C GLY A 817 -48.01 -13.18 15.65
N GLU A 818 -47.85 -12.85 16.91
CA GLU A 818 -46.84 -11.93 17.41
C GLU A 818 -45.43 -12.51 17.30
N ASN A 819 -44.51 -11.72 16.71
CA ASN A 819 -43.09 -11.97 16.60
C ASN A 819 -42.30 -10.85 17.30
N GLU A 820 -41.09 -11.19 17.77
CA GLU A 820 -40.18 -10.23 18.34
C GLU A 820 -38.92 -10.14 17.48
N ILE A 821 -38.56 -8.92 17.04
CA ILE A 821 -37.25 -8.63 16.46
C ILE A 821 -36.40 -7.85 17.46
N VAL A 822 -35.12 -8.26 17.58
CA VAL A 822 -34.10 -7.55 18.37
C VAL A 822 -32.95 -7.24 17.45
N VAL A 823 -32.52 -5.97 17.41
CA VAL A 823 -31.34 -5.50 16.67
C VAL A 823 -30.41 -4.80 17.63
N GLU A 824 -29.19 -5.27 17.76
CA GLU A 824 -28.09 -4.50 18.36
C GLU A 824 -27.29 -3.80 17.28
N VAL A 825 -27.12 -2.49 17.41
CA VAL A 825 -26.28 -1.67 16.57
C VAL A 825 -25.09 -1.20 17.38
N ILE A 826 -23.90 -1.40 16.83
CA ILE A 826 -22.62 -1.06 17.46
C ILE A 826 -21.97 0.02 16.62
N ASN A 827 -21.72 1.20 17.20
CA ASN A 827 -21.00 2.28 16.54
C ASN A 827 -19.50 2.28 16.90
N THR A 828 -18.78 3.24 16.36
CA THR A 828 -17.33 3.45 16.59
C THR A 828 -17.09 4.29 17.85
N LEU A 829 -15.81 4.47 18.23
CA LEU A 829 -15.41 5.24 19.41
C LEU A 829 -15.35 6.75 19.16
N GLU A 830 -15.52 7.22 17.93
CA GLU A 830 -15.32 8.62 17.52
C GLU A 830 -16.16 9.62 18.35
N LYS A 831 -17.40 9.26 18.68
CA LYS A 831 -18.32 10.15 19.41
C LYS A 831 -17.84 10.39 20.85
N ALA A 832 -17.29 9.35 21.50
CA ALA A 832 -16.77 9.45 22.85
C ALA A 832 -15.36 10.06 22.92
N HIS A 833 -14.59 10.00 21.82
CA HIS A 833 -13.20 10.45 21.74
C HIS A 833 -12.96 11.44 20.59
N HIS A 834 -13.89 12.37 20.40
CA HIS A 834 -13.86 13.39 19.34
C HIS A 834 -12.67 14.37 19.41
N GLU A 835 -11.90 14.38 20.49
CA GLU A 835 -10.68 15.15 20.64
C GLU A 835 -9.49 14.59 19.82
N ASN A 836 -9.61 13.37 19.29
CA ASN A 836 -8.53 12.77 18.54
C ASN A 836 -8.31 13.50 17.20
N PRO A 837 -7.07 13.93 16.88
CA PRO A 837 -6.81 14.75 15.69
C PRO A 837 -6.98 14.01 14.38
N PHE A 838 -6.94 12.68 14.37
CA PHE A 838 -7.08 11.88 13.15
C PHE A 838 -8.54 11.83 12.65
N ASP A 839 -9.52 11.94 13.56
CA ASP A 839 -10.94 11.89 13.22
C ASP A 839 -11.46 13.14 12.45
N ARG A 840 -10.72 14.25 12.47
CA ARG A 840 -11.13 15.52 11.83
C ARG A 840 -11.27 15.46 10.30
N TYR A 841 -10.76 14.44 9.67
CA TYR A 841 -10.82 14.26 8.21
C TYR A 841 -11.94 13.34 7.75
N TRP A 842 -12.74 12.82 8.70
CA TRP A 842 -13.93 12.04 8.42
C TRP A 842 -15.19 12.90 8.55
N VAL A 843 -16.17 12.62 7.71
CA VAL A 843 -17.53 13.05 7.97
C VAL A 843 -18.10 12.07 8.97
N GLN A 844 -18.50 12.58 10.12
CA GLN A 844 -19.06 11.77 11.20
C GLN A 844 -20.41 11.17 10.77
N GLU A 845 -20.54 9.86 10.90
CA GLU A 845 -21.78 9.15 10.57
C GLU A 845 -22.83 9.32 11.68
N PRO A 846 -24.12 9.14 11.37
CA PRO A 846 -25.18 9.02 12.36
C PRO A 846 -24.90 7.90 13.37
N THR A 847 -25.70 7.80 14.42
CA THR A 847 -25.62 6.69 15.39
C THR A 847 -26.96 5.97 15.46
N GLY A 848 -26.94 4.65 15.21
CA GLY A 848 -28.08 3.79 15.44
C GLY A 848 -28.71 3.20 14.18
N LEU A 849 -29.98 2.80 14.33
CA LEU A 849 -30.80 2.19 13.28
C LEU A 849 -31.79 3.25 12.76
N LEU A 850 -31.65 3.61 11.50
CA LEU A 850 -32.50 4.63 10.87
C LEU A 850 -33.59 4.02 9.97
N GLY A 851 -33.41 2.81 9.50
CA GLY A 851 -34.37 2.14 8.63
C GLY A 851 -34.34 2.64 7.16
N PRO A 852 -35.46 2.50 6.40
CA PRO A 852 -36.65 1.75 6.74
C PRO A 852 -36.37 0.25 6.89
N ILE A 853 -37.03 -0.38 7.84
CA ILE A 853 -36.93 -1.83 8.06
C ILE A 853 -38.06 -2.53 7.30
N GLU A 854 -37.67 -3.43 6.43
CA GLU A 854 -38.60 -4.15 5.56
C GLU A 854 -38.38 -5.66 5.64
N ILE A 855 -39.44 -6.41 5.67
CA ILE A 855 -39.43 -7.85 5.43
C ILE A 855 -40.01 -8.11 4.04
N LEU A 856 -39.14 -8.52 3.15
CA LEU A 856 -39.49 -8.90 1.77
C LEU A 856 -39.77 -10.40 1.77
N TRP A 857 -40.91 -10.86 1.28
CA TRP A 857 -41.31 -12.25 1.38
C TRP A 857 -42.10 -12.76 0.19
N LYS A 858 -42.12 -14.11 -0.01
CA LYS A 858 -42.77 -14.81 -1.14
C LYS A 858 -43.64 -15.94 -0.66
#